data_a3d0ccc5eefcce178236066b62473173
#
_entry.id   a3d0ccc5eefcce178236066b62473173
#
_cell.length_a   1.000
_cell.length_b   1.000
_cell.length_c   1.000
_cell.angle_alpha   90.00
_cell.angle_beta   90.00
_cell.angle_gamma   90.00
#
_symmetry.space_group_name_H-M   'P 1'
#
loop_
_entity.id
_entity.type
_entity.pdbx_description
1 polymer ?
#
loop_
_entity_poly.entity_id
_entity_poly.type
_entity_poly.pdbx_seq_one_letter_code
_entity_poly.pdbx_strand_id
1 'polypeptide(L)'
;MIVGTGWKTLIAALKKAGNNLPVAEYDFKLDLGVENNSHTQLVRRIAPGSRVLELGCATGYMSDYLRSELGCYVVGVEIDRAMARKAEQHCDRVIVGDVQKGHWLKSLGDERFDIITCADILEHLRDPTSLLNSLPKLLNEGGRLLASVPNGAHAALRLELLEGRFTYEDTGLLDRTHLHLFTYHSLRELFSRCGFRVNELSYTFHDMADSEISNRLERLGMQVSDLGLARFHTPDAAAFQFIVSATPDSNVSADDFPTLTDKPMQSSIEVYRNLFEELHQTGTTAATRLEMVEERDRLLEEQHQHLLAFHAQRDEWTAQGERLNKALHESQSALAEESRLRTELENQVRMLESNVLSINHDRILLKTALHYKKRRLHDVLNSRGWRGYMALMLPLRFWRKFSPNLKELLGNPRLLLDWSRKAKRLWKRGGVTAIREHVTTEITPTYNYSRWIRDVEPVGLPSPEVIEALNVRKDRPLISIVMPVFNVEESWLRVAINSVLDQSYLEWELCIADDASTLPHVKRILMEYERRYKQIKVIYREVNGHISAATNSALSLATGDYVGLMDHDDKLAPYALFFVAQEIVLNPQAELIYSDEDKLNDEGVRCDHYFKPDFNPDLMRAHNMICHFGVYQRSLLEKVGGIREGYEGAQDYDLALRCLRKIEPREQVRHIPWVLYHWRAIPESTASGGEAKSYAIDAAIRAVEDDLSVRGVKADVVESELIEGMIRVRYHLPEAVPLVSIIIPTRNGKRLLQQCIESIRDRTLYEAYEIIVVDNQSDDQATLDYFTELNEETDIRVLRYNHPFNFSAINNFAVEHAKGDLLCFMNDDIEVITPDWLGEMASHGIRQEIGAVGARLWYPDDRLQHGGVVLGLGGVAGHAMKYAAKDNKGYMGRSVLIQNYSAVTAACLLVRREVFDAVSGFDSDHLAVAFNDVDLCIRIHQRGYYNLWTPYAELYHHESASRGAEDTPEKQLRFNGEAEYMLEKYGPFLERDPAYNPNLTRCVEDFSLNWKGIEEGNNDVR
;
A
#
# COMPACT_ATOMS: atom_id res chain seq x y z
N MET A 1 -7.19 13.34 21.65
CA MET A 1 -7.74 14.68 21.35
C MET A 1 -6.72 15.48 20.51
N ILE A 2 -6.17 14.93 19.40
CA ILE A 2 -5.29 15.63 18.44
C ILE A 2 -5.46 14.99 17.03
N VAL A 3 -6.66 14.79 16.56
CA VAL A 3 -6.94 14.37 15.16
C VAL A 3 -7.89 15.34 14.45
N GLY A 4 -8.32 16.40 15.15
CA GLY A 4 -9.39 17.29 14.68
C GLY A 4 -9.01 18.48 13.80
N THR A 5 -7.73 18.75 13.51
CA THR A 5 -7.33 20.03 12.86
C THR A 5 -6.85 19.90 11.41
N GLY A 6 -6.42 18.73 10.94
CA GLY A 6 -5.97 18.54 9.56
C GLY A 6 -7.12 18.58 8.53
N TRP A 7 -8.27 18.04 8.88
CA TRP A 7 -9.45 18.01 8.02
C TRP A 7 -10.13 19.37 7.83
N LYS A 8 -10.07 20.24 8.82
CA LYS A 8 -10.64 21.60 8.67
C LYS A 8 -9.91 22.43 7.62
N THR A 9 -8.62 22.20 7.43
CA THR A 9 -7.80 22.92 6.44
C THR A 9 -8.01 22.36 5.02
N LEU A 10 -8.22 21.04 4.88
CA LEU A 10 -8.51 20.42 3.60
C LEU A 10 -9.91 20.81 3.10
N ILE A 11 -10.92 20.83 3.99
CA ILE A 11 -12.29 21.27 3.65
C ILE A 11 -12.33 22.77 3.39
N ALA A 12 -11.50 23.58 4.05
CA ALA A 12 -11.40 25.01 3.75
C ALA A 12 -10.67 25.27 2.42
N ALA A 13 -9.72 24.41 2.03
CA ALA A 13 -9.04 24.48 0.73
C ALA A 13 -9.99 24.03 -0.40
N LEU A 14 -10.78 22.98 -0.18
CA LEU A 14 -11.82 22.52 -1.13
C LEU A 14 -12.98 23.53 -1.27
N LYS A 15 -13.33 24.26 -0.20
CA LYS A 15 -14.30 25.36 -0.27
C LYS A 15 -13.74 26.65 -0.90
N LYS A 16 -12.43 26.78 -1.05
CA LYS A 16 -11.78 27.94 -1.69
C LYS A 16 -11.46 27.72 -3.16
N ALA A 17 -11.41 26.46 -3.61
CA ALA A 17 -11.50 26.10 -5.01
C ALA A 17 -13.01 26.04 -5.35
N GLY A 18 -13.61 27.20 -5.49
CA GLY A 18 -14.96 27.28 -6.02
C GLY A 18 -14.97 26.75 -7.43
N ASN A 19 -15.75 25.65 -7.61
CA ASN A 19 -16.62 25.50 -8.78
C ASN A 19 -17.25 24.11 -8.79
N ASN A 20 -18.58 24.13 -8.84
CA ASN A 20 -19.49 23.28 -9.63
C ASN A 20 -19.04 21.82 -9.84
N LEU A 21 -19.10 21.03 -8.78
CA LEU A 21 -19.59 19.68 -8.96
C LEU A 21 -21.08 19.80 -9.31
N PRO A 22 -21.61 19.13 -10.34
CA PRO A 22 -23.03 19.06 -10.56
C PRO A 22 -23.63 18.45 -9.31
N VAL A 23 -24.40 19.24 -8.59
CA VAL A 23 -25.32 18.75 -7.58
C VAL A 23 -26.23 17.79 -8.33
N ALA A 24 -26.22 16.49 -7.95
CA ALA A 24 -27.20 15.55 -8.45
C ALA A 24 -28.55 16.23 -8.32
N GLU A 25 -29.26 16.36 -9.42
CA GLU A 25 -30.59 16.99 -9.41
C GLU A 25 -31.51 16.03 -8.67
N TYR A 26 -31.70 16.23 -7.36
CA TYR A 26 -32.72 15.56 -6.54
C TYR A 26 -34.11 16.10 -6.89
N ASP A 27 -34.53 15.97 -8.13
CA ASP A 27 -35.84 16.34 -8.64
C ASP A 27 -36.63 15.06 -8.94
N PHE A 28 -36.94 14.30 -7.88
CA PHE A 28 -37.69 13.04 -7.97
C PHE A 28 -39.20 13.35 -7.90
N LYS A 29 -39.98 12.68 -8.75
CA LYS A 29 -41.45 12.59 -8.53
C LYS A 29 -41.72 11.40 -7.62
N LEU A 30 -42.43 11.62 -6.54
CA LEU A 30 -42.92 10.57 -5.66
C LEU A 30 -43.92 9.71 -6.42
N ASP A 31 -43.66 8.43 -6.61
CA ASP A 31 -44.56 7.47 -7.24
C ASP A 31 -45.06 6.47 -6.19
N LEU A 32 -46.26 6.67 -5.68
CA LEU A 32 -46.86 5.78 -4.67
C LEU A 32 -47.33 4.43 -5.23
N GLY A 33 -47.27 4.22 -6.54
CA GLY A 33 -47.50 2.94 -7.19
C GLY A 33 -46.34 1.96 -6.93
N VAL A 34 -45.14 2.46 -6.58
CA VAL A 34 -43.98 1.65 -6.29
C VAL A 34 -43.90 1.40 -4.78
N GLU A 35 -44.40 0.24 -4.33
CA GLU A 35 -44.40 -0.13 -2.90
C GLU A 35 -43.00 -0.39 -2.33
N ASN A 36 -42.08 -0.88 -3.17
CA ASN A 36 -40.69 -1.16 -2.79
C ASN A 36 -39.80 0.09 -2.94
N ASN A 37 -40.26 1.23 -2.41
CA ASN A 37 -39.54 2.49 -2.39
C ASN A 37 -39.56 3.11 -0.99
N SER A 38 -38.42 3.58 -0.47
CA SER A 38 -38.31 4.09 0.91
C SER A 38 -39.20 5.30 1.16
N HIS A 39 -39.23 6.27 0.27
CA HIS A 39 -40.05 7.46 0.41
C HIS A 39 -41.57 7.15 0.35
N THR A 40 -41.99 6.23 -0.51
CA THR A 40 -43.35 5.73 -0.55
C THR A 40 -43.74 5.10 0.78
N GLN A 41 -42.88 4.29 1.35
CA GLN A 41 -43.12 3.64 2.64
C GLN A 41 -43.15 4.63 3.80
N LEU A 42 -42.29 5.67 3.81
CA LEU A 42 -42.35 6.76 4.81
C LEU A 42 -43.64 7.55 4.72
N VAL A 43 -43.99 8.01 3.54
CA VAL A 43 -45.23 8.84 3.31
C VAL A 43 -46.50 8.09 3.69
N ARG A 44 -46.62 6.80 3.39
CA ARG A 44 -47.80 5.98 3.78
C ARG A 44 -47.97 5.83 5.30
N ARG A 45 -46.96 6.16 6.10
CA ARG A 45 -47.00 6.16 7.56
C ARG A 45 -47.38 7.49 8.17
N ILE A 46 -47.54 8.52 7.34
CA ILE A 46 -47.92 9.87 7.78
C ILE A 46 -49.44 10.04 7.67
N ALA A 47 -50.08 10.37 8.78
CA ALA A 47 -51.52 10.59 8.81
C ALA A 47 -51.87 11.95 8.16
N PRO A 48 -52.96 12.05 7.41
CA PRO A 48 -53.43 13.34 6.87
C PRO A 48 -53.60 14.41 7.97
N GLY A 49 -53.22 15.65 7.65
CA GLY A 49 -53.32 16.77 8.56
C GLY A 49 -52.24 16.87 9.65
N SER A 50 -51.24 15.97 9.63
CA SER A 50 -50.17 15.97 10.62
C SER A 50 -49.25 17.19 10.49
N ARG A 51 -48.65 17.61 11.62
CA ARG A 51 -47.53 18.57 11.62
C ARG A 51 -46.23 17.80 11.43
N VAL A 52 -45.54 18.03 10.31
CA VAL A 52 -44.35 17.29 9.91
C VAL A 52 -43.12 18.19 9.92
N LEU A 53 -42.02 17.72 10.52
CA LEU A 53 -40.69 18.32 10.40
C LEU A 53 -39.87 17.42 9.50
N GLU A 54 -39.53 17.87 8.30
CA GLU A 54 -38.72 17.14 7.34
C GLU A 54 -37.26 17.62 7.42
N LEU A 55 -36.37 16.75 7.92
CA LEU A 55 -34.96 17.04 7.99
C LEU A 55 -34.28 16.60 6.69
N GLY A 56 -33.61 17.54 5.99
CA GLY A 56 -33.06 17.30 4.65
C GLY A 56 -34.13 17.25 3.58
N CYS A 57 -34.99 18.26 3.53
CA CYS A 57 -36.13 18.29 2.58
C CYS A 57 -35.74 18.42 1.10
N ALA A 58 -34.46 18.59 0.78
CA ALA A 58 -33.93 18.75 -0.58
C ALA A 58 -34.73 19.78 -1.40
N THR A 59 -35.32 19.41 -2.55
CA THR A 59 -36.17 20.29 -3.37
C THR A 59 -37.62 20.35 -2.88
N GLY A 60 -38.00 19.59 -1.84
CA GLY A 60 -39.36 19.56 -1.28
C GLY A 60 -40.29 18.58 -1.99
N TYR A 61 -39.83 17.63 -2.76
CA TYR A 61 -40.67 16.71 -3.52
C TYR A 61 -41.57 15.80 -2.64
N MET A 62 -41.09 15.40 -1.46
CA MET A 62 -41.93 14.68 -0.48
C MET A 62 -42.84 15.64 0.26
N SER A 63 -42.37 16.83 0.63
CA SER A 63 -43.18 17.90 1.22
C SER A 63 -44.34 18.31 0.34
N ASP A 64 -44.17 18.38 -0.99
CA ASP A 64 -45.23 18.71 -1.95
C ASP A 64 -46.40 17.76 -1.82
N TYR A 65 -46.16 16.44 -1.79
CA TYR A 65 -47.21 15.45 -1.61
C TYR A 65 -47.84 15.51 -0.22
N LEU A 66 -47.03 15.64 0.84
CA LEU A 66 -47.55 15.75 2.22
C LEU A 66 -48.49 16.95 2.40
N ARG A 67 -48.18 18.06 1.73
CA ARG A 67 -48.97 19.26 1.80
C ARG A 67 -50.17 19.22 0.87
N SER A 68 -49.97 18.85 -0.41
CA SER A 68 -51.04 18.92 -1.43
C SER A 68 -52.08 17.83 -1.29
N GLU A 69 -51.66 16.62 -1.00
CA GLU A 69 -52.53 15.43 -0.98
C GLU A 69 -52.95 15.02 0.42
N LEU A 70 -52.05 15.15 1.43
CA LEU A 70 -52.35 14.78 2.80
C LEU A 70 -52.76 15.96 3.69
N GLY A 71 -52.68 17.22 3.20
CA GLY A 71 -53.04 18.40 3.95
C GLY A 71 -52.19 18.65 5.21
N CYS A 72 -50.95 18.13 5.23
CA CYS A 72 -50.05 18.27 6.33
C CYS A 72 -49.48 19.70 6.41
N TYR A 73 -49.16 20.15 7.61
CA TYR A 73 -48.31 21.32 7.83
C TYR A 73 -46.85 20.93 7.85
N VAL A 74 -46.06 21.35 6.88
CA VAL A 74 -44.69 20.88 6.69
C VAL A 74 -43.64 21.96 6.92
N VAL A 75 -42.71 21.72 7.83
CA VAL A 75 -41.52 22.54 8.03
C VAL A 75 -40.31 21.77 7.55
N GLY A 76 -39.61 22.28 6.51
CA GLY A 76 -38.40 21.69 5.97
C GLY A 76 -37.11 22.29 6.58
N VAL A 77 -36.09 21.49 6.78
CA VAL A 77 -34.73 21.93 7.13
C VAL A 77 -33.80 21.48 6.04
N GLU A 78 -33.08 22.41 5.40
CA GLU A 78 -32.19 22.10 4.28
C GLU A 78 -30.87 22.86 4.42
N ILE A 79 -29.74 22.18 4.18
CA ILE A 79 -28.39 22.77 4.28
C ILE A 79 -28.02 23.55 3.02
N ASP A 80 -28.47 23.10 1.86
CA ASP A 80 -28.20 23.75 0.58
C ASP A 80 -29.23 24.88 0.31
N ARG A 81 -28.71 26.09 0.11
CA ARG A 81 -29.54 27.28 -0.11
C ARG A 81 -30.32 27.26 -1.42
N ALA A 82 -29.81 26.56 -2.45
CA ALA A 82 -30.47 26.52 -3.75
C ALA A 82 -31.63 25.53 -3.71
N MET A 83 -31.44 24.37 -3.07
CA MET A 83 -32.50 23.39 -2.81
C MET A 83 -33.56 23.95 -1.87
N ALA A 84 -33.15 24.59 -0.77
CA ALA A 84 -34.08 25.23 0.17
C ALA A 84 -35.00 26.22 -0.52
N ARG A 85 -34.51 27.02 -1.49
CA ARG A 85 -35.37 27.95 -2.29
C ARG A 85 -36.37 27.22 -3.16
N LYS A 86 -36.06 26.05 -3.70
CA LYS A 86 -37.01 25.22 -4.43
C LYS A 86 -38.04 24.64 -3.46
N ALA A 87 -37.61 24.14 -2.31
CA ALA A 87 -38.47 23.59 -1.26
C ALA A 87 -39.47 24.64 -0.67
N GLU A 88 -39.15 25.93 -0.67
CA GLU A 88 -40.06 27.00 -0.22
C GLU A 88 -41.44 27.03 -0.95
N GLN A 89 -41.50 26.45 -2.15
CA GLN A 89 -42.75 26.33 -2.89
C GLN A 89 -43.61 25.16 -2.40
N HIS A 90 -43.01 24.17 -1.77
CA HIS A 90 -43.58 22.89 -1.40
C HIS A 90 -43.75 22.70 0.12
N CYS A 91 -43.03 23.47 0.95
CA CYS A 91 -43.16 23.50 2.40
C CYS A 91 -43.96 24.73 2.88
N ASP A 92 -44.58 24.67 4.05
CA ASP A 92 -45.17 25.85 4.71
C ASP A 92 -44.10 26.80 5.25
N ARG A 93 -42.93 26.20 5.60
CA ARG A 93 -41.74 26.94 6.02
C ARG A 93 -40.48 26.13 5.76
N VAL A 94 -39.44 26.81 5.28
CA VAL A 94 -38.09 26.21 5.13
C VAL A 94 -37.10 26.92 6.02
N ILE A 95 -36.26 26.15 6.70
CA ILE A 95 -35.16 26.61 7.53
C ILE A 95 -33.85 26.22 6.86
N VAL A 96 -33.09 27.22 6.41
CA VAL A 96 -31.74 26.95 5.87
C VAL A 96 -30.79 26.68 7.03
N GLY A 97 -30.35 25.46 7.18
CA GLY A 97 -29.49 25.06 8.30
C GLY A 97 -28.89 23.68 8.21
N ASP A 98 -27.75 23.52 8.86
CA ASP A 98 -27.09 22.23 9.01
C ASP A 98 -27.67 21.50 10.23
N VAL A 99 -28.33 20.37 10.02
CA VAL A 99 -28.96 19.57 11.09
C VAL A 99 -28.01 19.12 12.17
N GLN A 100 -26.72 19.06 11.88
CA GLN A 100 -25.67 18.76 12.87
C GLN A 100 -25.30 19.95 13.78
N LYS A 101 -25.72 21.18 13.40
CA LYS A 101 -25.40 22.41 14.14
C LYS A 101 -26.65 22.97 14.77
N GLY A 102 -26.88 22.84 16.00
CA GLY A 102 -28.12 23.23 16.72
C GLY A 102 -28.71 24.64 16.50
N HIS A 103 -28.24 25.42 15.49
CA HIS A 103 -28.79 26.76 15.16
C HIS A 103 -30.21 26.70 14.59
N TRP A 104 -30.52 25.68 13.80
CA TRP A 104 -31.87 25.51 13.24
C TRP A 104 -32.95 25.24 14.30
N LEU A 105 -32.57 24.57 15.41
CA LEU A 105 -33.46 24.35 16.55
C LEU A 105 -33.97 25.67 17.15
N LYS A 106 -33.17 26.73 17.18
CA LYS A 106 -33.57 28.03 17.67
C LYS A 106 -34.64 28.68 16.78
N SER A 107 -34.64 28.36 15.48
CA SER A 107 -35.62 28.88 14.54
C SER A 107 -36.99 28.19 14.67
N LEU A 108 -37.06 27.01 15.28
CA LEU A 108 -38.32 26.33 15.61
C LEU A 108 -39.01 26.88 16.86
N GLY A 109 -38.25 27.48 17.80
CA GLY A 109 -38.82 27.95 19.06
C GLY A 109 -39.42 26.79 19.87
N ASP A 110 -40.71 26.98 20.29
CA ASP A 110 -41.46 25.97 21.05
C ASP A 110 -42.37 25.08 20.18
N GLU A 111 -42.16 25.10 18.85
CA GLU A 111 -42.96 24.27 17.94
C GLU A 111 -42.73 22.78 18.20
N ARG A 112 -43.81 22.00 18.05
CA ARG A 112 -43.80 20.56 18.19
C ARG A 112 -44.48 19.93 16.96
N PHE A 113 -44.09 18.70 16.68
CA PHE A 113 -44.48 17.98 15.49
C PHE A 113 -45.05 16.61 15.83
N ASP A 114 -46.00 16.15 15.03
CA ASP A 114 -46.54 14.79 15.17
C ASP A 114 -45.60 13.78 14.52
N ILE A 115 -44.92 14.21 13.46
CA ILE A 115 -43.95 13.41 12.73
C ILE A 115 -42.70 14.20 12.50
N ILE A 116 -41.53 13.56 12.72
CA ILE A 116 -40.24 14.02 12.22
C ILE A 116 -39.75 13.00 11.20
N THR A 117 -39.33 13.45 10.01
CA THR A 117 -38.77 12.56 8.98
C THR A 117 -37.26 12.77 8.82
N CYS A 118 -36.53 11.69 8.71
CA CYS A 118 -35.08 11.61 8.38
C CYS A 118 -34.90 10.64 7.21
N ALA A 119 -35.32 11.06 6.00
CA ALA A 119 -35.18 10.25 4.81
C ALA A 119 -33.76 10.34 4.26
N ASP A 120 -32.99 9.26 4.37
CA ASP A 120 -31.61 9.14 3.89
C ASP A 120 -30.71 10.31 4.38
N ILE A 121 -30.73 10.56 5.68
CA ILE A 121 -29.99 11.65 6.34
C ILE A 121 -28.96 11.14 7.34
N LEU A 122 -29.30 10.09 8.12
CA LEU A 122 -28.48 9.66 9.24
C LEU A 122 -27.09 9.17 8.79
N GLU A 123 -26.97 8.57 7.62
CA GLU A 123 -25.73 8.09 7.01
C GLU A 123 -24.76 9.21 6.59
N HIS A 124 -25.28 10.42 6.33
CA HIS A 124 -24.49 11.58 5.96
C HIS A 124 -23.98 12.41 7.16
N LEU A 125 -24.43 12.10 8.37
CA LEU A 125 -24.08 12.84 9.56
C LEU A 125 -22.76 12.32 10.16
N ARG A 126 -21.93 13.22 10.69
CA ARG A 126 -20.73 12.83 11.45
C ARG A 126 -21.06 12.23 12.82
N ASP A 127 -22.15 12.70 13.41
CA ASP A 127 -22.65 12.23 14.69
C ASP A 127 -24.17 12.15 14.66
N PRO A 128 -24.74 11.05 14.15
CA PRO A 128 -26.18 10.81 14.14
C PRO A 128 -26.79 10.74 15.56
N THR A 129 -25.98 10.34 16.56
CA THR A 129 -26.40 10.25 17.97
C THR A 129 -26.79 11.63 18.51
N SER A 130 -26.00 12.64 18.21
CA SER A 130 -26.28 14.02 18.66
C SER A 130 -27.57 14.57 18.08
N LEU A 131 -27.85 14.29 16.81
CA LEU A 131 -29.13 14.67 16.20
C LEU A 131 -30.29 13.96 16.87
N LEU A 132 -30.28 12.61 16.92
CA LEU A 132 -31.36 11.80 17.47
C LEU A 132 -31.68 12.19 18.92
N ASN A 133 -30.68 12.45 19.76
CA ASN A 133 -30.88 12.91 21.15
C ASN A 133 -31.58 14.28 21.26
N SER A 134 -31.60 15.07 20.19
CA SER A 134 -32.27 16.38 20.18
C SER A 134 -33.76 16.30 19.78
N LEU A 135 -34.16 15.24 19.05
CA LEU A 135 -35.49 15.13 18.43
C LEU A 135 -36.64 14.85 19.41
N PRO A 136 -36.52 14.13 20.54
CA PRO A 136 -37.61 13.87 21.46
C PRO A 136 -38.30 15.16 21.95
N LYS A 137 -37.54 16.24 22.09
CA LYS A 137 -38.05 17.54 22.57
C LYS A 137 -38.92 18.27 21.53
N LEU A 138 -38.84 17.86 20.26
CA LEU A 138 -39.58 18.45 19.15
C LEU A 138 -40.85 17.68 18.80
N LEU A 139 -41.04 16.49 19.39
CA LEU A 139 -42.21 15.66 19.18
C LEU A 139 -43.35 16.03 20.13
N ASN A 140 -44.59 15.99 19.62
CA ASN A 140 -45.82 16.00 20.43
C ASN A 140 -45.93 14.71 21.23
N GLU A 141 -46.83 14.68 22.23
CA GLU A 141 -47.18 13.43 22.93
C GLU A 141 -47.79 12.42 21.93
N GLY A 142 -47.14 11.22 21.82
CA GLY A 142 -47.49 10.23 20.78
C GLY A 142 -46.92 10.50 19.41
N GLY A 143 -46.10 11.55 19.24
CA GLY A 143 -45.39 11.84 17.99
C GLY A 143 -44.29 10.82 17.69
N ARG A 144 -43.98 10.67 16.40
CA ARG A 144 -43.07 9.65 15.89
C ARG A 144 -41.94 10.20 15.02
N LEU A 145 -40.81 9.52 15.10
CA LEU A 145 -39.68 9.65 14.15
C LEU A 145 -39.83 8.59 13.05
N LEU A 146 -39.81 9.01 11.81
CA LEU A 146 -39.71 8.14 10.63
C LEU A 146 -38.37 8.33 9.96
N ALA A 147 -37.60 7.26 9.76
CA ALA A 147 -36.27 7.34 9.14
C ALA A 147 -36.10 6.23 8.08
N SER A 148 -35.39 6.55 7.02
CA SER A 148 -34.81 5.56 6.11
C SER A 148 -33.29 5.64 6.16
N VAL A 149 -32.62 4.50 6.03
CA VAL A 149 -31.15 4.40 5.96
C VAL A 149 -30.75 3.23 5.06
N PRO A 150 -29.71 3.37 4.23
CA PRO A 150 -29.18 2.28 3.41
C PRO A 150 -28.57 1.17 4.28
N ASN A 151 -28.68 -0.07 3.81
CA ASN A 151 -28.18 -1.25 4.52
C ASN A 151 -26.78 -1.62 4.10
N GLY A 152 -25.79 -1.36 4.93
CA GLY A 152 -24.39 -1.77 4.75
C GLY A 152 -24.13 -3.29 4.84
N ALA A 153 -25.14 -4.10 5.14
CA ALA A 153 -25.05 -5.57 5.15
C ALA A 153 -25.82 -6.24 4.00
N HIS A 154 -26.24 -5.46 2.98
CA HIS A 154 -26.93 -5.98 1.79
C HIS A 154 -26.05 -7.01 1.04
N ALA A 155 -26.69 -8.01 0.41
CA ALA A 155 -26.02 -9.12 -0.29
C ALA A 155 -25.00 -8.64 -1.34
N ALA A 156 -25.34 -7.63 -2.13
CA ALA A 156 -24.43 -7.06 -3.13
C ALA A 156 -23.15 -6.52 -2.50
N LEU A 157 -23.26 -5.78 -1.40
CA LEU A 157 -22.12 -5.21 -0.70
C LEU A 157 -21.28 -6.30 0.00
N ARG A 158 -21.93 -7.33 0.55
CA ARG A 158 -21.21 -8.52 1.08
C ARG A 158 -20.35 -9.18 0.01
N LEU A 159 -20.87 -9.32 -1.21
CA LEU A 159 -20.13 -9.88 -2.33
C LEU A 159 -18.98 -8.97 -2.78
N GLU A 160 -19.19 -7.67 -2.86
CA GLU A 160 -18.12 -6.71 -3.18
C GLU A 160 -16.99 -6.75 -2.15
N LEU A 161 -17.33 -6.83 -0.87
CA LEU A 161 -16.33 -6.96 0.19
C LEU A 161 -15.56 -8.29 0.09
N LEU A 162 -16.24 -9.41 -0.25
CA LEU A 162 -15.59 -10.69 -0.51
C LEU A 162 -14.70 -10.66 -1.75
N GLU A 163 -15.06 -9.87 -2.76
CA GLU A 163 -14.24 -9.59 -3.95
C GLU A 163 -13.08 -8.62 -3.67
N GLY A 164 -12.92 -8.15 -2.43
CA GLY A 164 -11.92 -7.15 -2.06
C GLY A 164 -12.23 -5.75 -2.60
N ARG A 165 -13.46 -5.48 -3.04
CA ARG A 165 -13.89 -4.20 -3.57
C ARG A 165 -14.68 -3.41 -2.53
N PHE A 166 -14.40 -2.13 -2.45
CA PHE A 166 -15.17 -1.17 -1.65
C PHE A 166 -15.15 0.16 -2.39
N THR A 167 -15.94 0.23 -3.46
CA THR A 167 -15.91 1.39 -4.37
C THR A 167 -17.06 2.32 -4.05
N TYR A 168 -16.75 3.57 -3.67
CA TYR A 168 -17.76 4.61 -3.52
C TYR A 168 -18.27 5.06 -4.88
N GLU A 169 -19.59 5.11 -5.00
CA GLU A 169 -20.34 5.54 -6.18
C GLU A 169 -20.90 6.95 -5.99
N ASP A 170 -21.47 7.52 -7.04
CA ASP A 170 -22.12 8.84 -6.94
C ASP A 170 -23.53 8.75 -6.36
N THR A 171 -24.15 7.58 -6.32
CA THR A 171 -25.46 7.27 -5.73
C THR A 171 -25.52 5.81 -5.30
N GLY A 172 -26.43 5.45 -4.39
CA GLY A 172 -26.67 4.05 -3.98
C GLY A 172 -26.15 3.72 -2.59
N LEU A 173 -25.92 2.42 -2.32
CA LEU A 173 -25.50 1.94 -1.00
C LEU A 173 -24.13 2.50 -0.57
N LEU A 174 -23.22 2.68 -1.51
CA LEU A 174 -21.87 3.24 -1.31
C LEU A 174 -21.76 4.65 -1.90
N ASP A 175 -22.75 5.51 -1.69
CA ASP A 175 -22.65 6.91 -2.05
C ASP A 175 -21.44 7.57 -1.36
N ARG A 176 -20.67 8.35 -2.11
CA ARG A 176 -19.44 9.05 -1.63
C ARG A 176 -19.69 9.99 -0.46
N THR A 177 -20.92 10.38 -0.22
CA THR A 177 -21.32 11.26 0.87
C THR A 177 -21.72 10.51 2.13
N HIS A 178 -21.86 9.16 2.07
CA HIS A 178 -22.15 8.33 3.22
C HIS A 178 -20.95 8.27 4.17
N LEU A 179 -21.15 8.68 5.40
CA LEU A 179 -20.15 8.62 6.49
C LEU A 179 -20.35 7.41 7.39
N HIS A 180 -21.54 6.79 7.34
CA HIS A 180 -21.91 5.59 8.10
C HIS A 180 -22.61 4.60 7.20
N LEU A 181 -22.25 3.33 7.35
CA LEU A 181 -22.95 2.19 6.78
C LEU A 181 -23.69 1.48 7.91
N PHE A 182 -25.03 1.62 7.90
CA PHE A 182 -25.86 1.02 8.94
C PHE A 182 -26.19 -0.44 8.59
N THR A 183 -26.00 -1.32 9.53
CA THR A 183 -26.53 -2.68 9.49
C THR A 183 -27.74 -2.77 10.43
N TYR A 184 -28.53 -3.85 10.35
CA TYR A 184 -29.60 -4.10 11.32
C TYR A 184 -29.09 -3.98 12.77
N HIS A 185 -27.92 -4.50 13.05
CA HIS A 185 -27.30 -4.50 14.38
C HIS A 185 -26.93 -3.09 14.85
N SER A 186 -26.22 -2.33 14.01
CA SER A 186 -25.78 -0.98 14.37
C SER A 186 -26.96 0.00 14.46
N LEU A 187 -27.99 -0.21 13.66
CA LEU A 187 -29.22 0.58 13.72
C LEU A 187 -29.99 0.34 15.04
N ARG A 188 -30.11 -0.93 15.42
CA ARG A 188 -30.69 -1.33 16.71
C ARG A 188 -29.99 -0.65 17.89
N GLU A 189 -28.64 -0.68 17.91
CA GLU A 189 -27.84 -0.03 18.94
C GLU A 189 -28.04 1.50 18.94
N LEU A 190 -28.02 2.13 17.77
CA LEU A 190 -28.16 3.58 17.65
C LEU A 190 -29.50 4.07 18.23
N PHE A 191 -30.60 3.49 17.82
CA PHE A 191 -31.93 3.91 18.28
C PHE A 191 -32.13 3.65 19.77
N SER A 192 -31.73 2.50 20.28
CA SER A 192 -31.82 2.15 21.70
C SER A 192 -30.98 3.09 22.56
N ARG A 193 -29.75 3.40 22.15
CA ARG A 193 -28.86 4.33 22.88
C ARG A 193 -29.39 5.76 22.89
N CYS A 194 -30.14 6.16 21.87
CA CYS A 194 -30.73 7.50 21.78
C CYS A 194 -32.11 7.60 22.44
N GLY A 195 -32.59 6.56 23.13
CA GLY A 195 -33.88 6.55 23.84
C GLY A 195 -35.07 6.57 22.90
N PHE A 196 -34.99 5.83 21.78
CA PHE A 196 -36.09 5.62 20.84
C PHE A 196 -36.50 4.15 20.81
N ARG A 197 -37.77 3.86 21.13
CA ARG A 197 -38.39 2.57 20.91
C ARG A 197 -38.84 2.46 19.46
N VAL A 198 -38.29 1.53 18.72
CA VAL A 198 -38.74 1.24 17.36
C VAL A 198 -39.99 0.41 17.44
N ASN A 199 -41.10 0.98 16.95
CA ASN A 199 -42.41 0.33 16.98
C ASN A 199 -42.66 -0.48 15.72
N GLU A 200 -42.08 -0.07 14.62
CA GLU A 200 -42.20 -0.73 13.32
C GLU A 200 -40.88 -0.63 12.57
N LEU A 201 -40.43 -1.76 12.03
CA LEU A 201 -39.30 -1.88 11.15
C LEU A 201 -39.74 -2.58 9.87
N SER A 202 -39.53 -1.91 8.74
CA SER A 202 -39.70 -2.50 7.41
C SER A 202 -38.48 -2.21 6.56
N TYR A 203 -38.48 -2.71 5.34
CA TYR A 203 -37.35 -2.48 4.44
C TYR A 203 -37.77 -2.51 2.98
N THR A 204 -37.04 -1.81 2.14
CA THR A 204 -37.03 -2.06 0.70
C THR A 204 -36.10 -3.21 0.42
N PHE A 205 -36.37 -4.01 -0.59
CA PHE A 205 -35.56 -5.17 -0.89
C PHE A 205 -35.05 -5.14 -2.33
N HIS A 206 -33.87 -5.70 -2.52
CA HIS A 206 -33.31 -6.00 -3.83
C HIS A 206 -32.69 -7.40 -3.75
N ASP A 207 -33.31 -8.36 -4.45
CA ASP A 207 -32.80 -9.73 -4.49
C ASP A 207 -31.80 -9.90 -5.61
N MET A 208 -30.73 -10.62 -5.29
CA MET A 208 -29.78 -11.12 -6.27
C MET A 208 -30.14 -12.55 -6.66
N ALA A 209 -29.99 -12.90 -7.93
CA ALA A 209 -30.22 -14.27 -8.39
C ALA A 209 -29.14 -15.23 -7.85
N ASP A 210 -29.52 -16.46 -7.49
CA ASP A 210 -28.59 -17.50 -7.03
C ASP A 210 -27.44 -17.73 -8.00
N SER A 211 -27.73 -17.67 -9.30
CA SER A 211 -26.72 -17.80 -10.35
C SER A 211 -25.71 -16.67 -10.35
N GLU A 212 -26.13 -15.44 -10.03
CA GLU A 212 -25.22 -14.29 -9.93
C GLU A 212 -24.31 -14.43 -8.71
N ILE A 213 -24.91 -14.75 -7.54
CA ILE A 213 -24.17 -14.97 -6.29
C ILE A 213 -23.14 -16.10 -6.49
N SER A 214 -23.57 -17.23 -7.02
CA SER A 214 -22.69 -18.39 -7.25
C SER A 214 -21.57 -18.08 -8.22
N ASN A 215 -21.84 -17.43 -9.36
CA ASN A 215 -20.84 -17.05 -10.33
C ASN A 215 -19.80 -16.09 -9.76
N ARG A 216 -20.21 -15.14 -8.92
CA ARG A 216 -19.26 -14.21 -8.27
C ARG A 216 -18.38 -14.92 -7.25
N LEU A 217 -18.94 -15.83 -6.44
CA LEU A 217 -18.18 -16.63 -5.47
C LEU A 217 -17.27 -17.65 -6.14
N GLU A 218 -17.71 -18.29 -7.23
CA GLU A 218 -16.87 -19.21 -8.02
C GLU A 218 -15.64 -18.52 -8.63
N ARG A 219 -15.78 -17.26 -9.07
CA ARG A 219 -14.63 -16.46 -9.55
C ARG A 219 -13.58 -16.22 -8.46
N LEU A 220 -13.98 -16.24 -7.20
CA LEU A 220 -13.09 -16.17 -6.03
C LEU A 220 -12.55 -17.54 -5.61
N GLY A 221 -12.83 -18.61 -6.37
CA GLY A 221 -12.46 -19.98 -6.02
C GLY A 221 -13.27 -20.56 -4.86
N MET A 222 -14.40 -19.95 -4.49
CA MET A 222 -15.26 -20.36 -3.39
C MET A 222 -16.39 -21.25 -3.90
N GLN A 223 -16.45 -22.50 -3.45
CA GLN A 223 -17.63 -23.34 -3.62
C GLN A 223 -18.64 -23.03 -2.52
N VAL A 224 -19.82 -22.61 -2.91
CA VAL A 224 -20.90 -22.28 -1.99
C VAL A 224 -21.89 -23.44 -1.90
N SER A 225 -22.25 -23.86 -0.68
CA SER A 225 -23.34 -24.79 -0.44
C SER A 225 -24.70 -24.07 -0.47
N ASP A 226 -25.80 -24.82 -0.61
CA ASP A 226 -27.14 -24.23 -0.55
C ASP A 226 -27.39 -23.45 0.74
N LEU A 227 -26.81 -23.91 1.86
CA LEU A 227 -26.84 -23.19 3.12
C LEU A 227 -26.04 -21.86 3.07
N GLY A 228 -24.93 -21.84 2.33
CA GLY A 228 -24.15 -20.63 2.08
C GLY A 228 -24.92 -19.63 1.21
N LEU A 229 -25.57 -20.09 0.15
CA LEU A 229 -26.44 -19.27 -0.69
C LEU A 229 -27.60 -18.68 0.10
N ALA A 230 -28.25 -19.49 0.95
CA ALA A 230 -29.35 -19.04 1.81
C ALA A 230 -28.95 -17.84 2.73
N ARG A 231 -27.66 -17.68 3.04
CA ARG A 231 -27.15 -16.54 3.82
C ARG A 231 -27.20 -15.20 3.07
N PHE A 232 -27.25 -15.23 1.75
CA PHE A 232 -27.42 -14.04 0.93
C PHE A 232 -28.89 -13.66 0.71
N HIS A 233 -29.83 -14.53 1.12
CA HIS A 233 -31.29 -14.33 1.06
C HIS A 233 -31.94 -14.14 2.42
N THR A 234 -31.15 -14.06 3.49
CA THR A 234 -31.69 -13.70 4.81
C THR A 234 -32.31 -12.29 4.77
N PRO A 235 -33.33 -11.98 5.59
CA PRO A 235 -33.99 -10.66 5.56
C PRO A 235 -33.04 -9.49 5.69
N ASP A 236 -31.96 -9.63 6.47
CA ASP A 236 -30.92 -8.62 6.63
C ASP A 236 -29.99 -8.49 5.42
N ALA A 237 -29.82 -9.54 4.61
CA ALA A 237 -29.06 -9.52 3.37
C ALA A 237 -29.91 -9.03 2.17
N ALA A 238 -31.21 -9.30 2.17
CA ALA A 238 -32.16 -8.88 1.13
C ALA A 238 -32.61 -7.43 1.31
N ALA A 239 -32.56 -6.89 2.52
CA ALA A 239 -32.91 -5.50 2.80
C ALA A 239 -31.95 -4.54 2.11
N PHE A 240 -32.45 -3.65 1.25
CA PHE A 240 -31.67 -2.62 0.57
C PHE A 240 -31.60 -1.35 1.41
N GLN A 241 -32.76 -0.90 1.94
CA GLN A 241 -32.85 0.21 2.90
C GLN A 241 -33.78 -0.20 4.04
N PHE A 242 -33.43 0.18 5.28
CA PHE A 242 -34.29 0.04 6.44
C PHE A 242 -35.20 1.25 6.58
N ILE A 243 -36.48 1.01 6.91
CA ILE A 243 -37.47 2.03 7.21
C ILE A 243 -37.94 1.83 8.65
N VAL A 244 -37.68 2.83 9.49
CA VAL A 244 -37.90 2.81 10.94
C VAL A 244 -39.02 3.76 11.30
N SER A 245 -39.96 3.31 12.13
CA SER A 245 -40.91 4.15 12.84
C SER A 245 -40.69 4.00 14.34
N ALA A 246 -40.32 5.10 15.03
CA ALA A 246 -39.91 5.04 16.42
C ALA A 246 -40.54 6.16 17.26
N THR A 247 -40.79 5.87 18.54
CA THR A 247 -41.29 6.84 19.55
C THR A 247 -40.26 7.04 20.65
N PRO A 248 -40.14 8.24 21.26
CA PRO A 248 -39.28 8.44 22.42
C PRO A 248 -39.63 7.53 23.58
N ASP A 249 -38.67 6.79 24.15
CA ASP A 249 -38.79 5.98 25.36
C ASP A 249 -37.45 5.88 26.07
N SER A 250 -37.35 6.46 27.24
CA SER A 250 -36.13 6.48 28.04
C SER A 250 -35.74 5.14 28.67
N ASN A 251 -36.62 4.14 28.61
CA ASN A 251 -36.43 2.82 29.22
C ASN A 251 -36.27 1.71 28.19
N VAL A 252 -36.04 2.05 26.92
CA VAL A 252 -35.88 1.08 25.84
C VAL A 252 -34.59 0.26 25.97
N SER A 253 -34.70 -1.04 25.77
CA SER A 253 -33.58 -1.97 25.61
C SER A 253 -33.31 -2.26 24.13
N ALA A 254 -32.08 -2.60 23.78
CA ALA A 254 -31.75 -3.10 22.44
C ALA A 254 -32.53 -4.38 22.10
N ASP A 255 -32.93 -5.16 23.08
CA ASP A 255 -33.72 -6.39 22.89
C ASP A 255 -35.20 -6.13 22.54
N ASP A 256 -35.69 -4.90 22.74
CA ASP A 256 -37.02 -4.47 22.33
C ASP A 256 -37.11 -4.08 20.83
N PHE A 257 -36.01 -4.16 20.09
CA PHE A 257 -35.99 -3.80 18.67
C PHE A 257 -36.69 -4.88 17.81
N PRO A 258 -37.60 -4.49 16.89
CA PRO A 258 -38.33 -5.46 16.06
C PRO A 258 -37.43 -6.35 15.24
N THR A 259 -37.74 -7.63 15.15
CA THR A 259 -37.06 -8.55 14.26
C THR A 259 -37.47 -8.31 12.80
N LEU A 260 -36.54 -8.49 11.85
CA LEU A 260 -36.86 -8.50 10.44
C LEU A 260 -37.70 -9.74 10.12
N THR A 261 -38.86 -9.54 9.52
CA THR A 261 -39.73 -10.63 9.08
C THR A 261 -39.36 -11.06 7.66
N ASP A 262 -39.58 -12.36 7.36
CA ASP A 262 -39.42 -12.87 6.01
C ASP A 262 -40.33 -12.13 5.02
N LYS A 263 -39.90 -12.05 3.74
CA LYS A 263 -40.68 -11.43 2.68
C LYS A 263 -42.13 -11.89 2.70
N PRO A 264 -43.11 -11.02 2.44
CA PRO A 264 -44.46 -11.51 2.11
C PRO A 264 -44.41 -12.33 0.82
N MET A 265 -44.83 -13.58 0.91
CA MET A 265 -44.83 -14.57 -0.18
C MET A 265 -45.87 -14.25 -1.29
N GLN A 266 -46.01 -12.97 -1.66
CA GLN A 266 -47.06 -12.54 -2.59
C GLN A 266 -46.67 -12.57 -4.07
N SER A 267 -45.41 -12.54 -4.44
CA SER A 267 -45.02 -12.46 -5.84
C SER A 267 -45.07 -13.79 -6.60
N SER A 268 -44.87 -14.94 -5.91
CA SER A 268 -44.87 -16.24 -6.57
C SER A 268 -46.28 -16.72 -6.88
N ILE A 269 -47.27 -16.43 -6.05
CA ILE A 269 -48.65 -16.86 -6.25
C ILE A 269 -49.34 -16.10 -7.39
N GLU A 270 -48.99 -14.83 -7.58
CA GLU A 270 -49.54 -13.98 -8.66
C GLU A 270 -49.01 -14.39 -10.05
N VAL A 271 -47.73 -14.75 -10.14
CA VAL A 271 -47.14 -15.30 -11.38
C VAL A 271 -47.78 -16.66 -11.76
N TYR A 272 -48.04 -17.55 -10.78
CA TYR A 272 -48.71 -18.82 -11.02
C TYR A 272 -50.20 -18.65 -11.35
N ARG A 273 -50.83 -17.62 -10.79
CA ARG A 273 -52.25 -17.33 -11.11
C ARG A 273 -52.41 -16.83 -12.55
N ASN A 274 -51.54 -15.94 -12.99
CA ASN A 274 -51.51 -15.40 -14.36
C ASN A 274 -51.20 -16.50 -15.39
N LEU A 275 -50.24 -17.39 -15.08
CA LEU A 275 -49.95 -18.56 -15.94
C LEU A 275 -51.10 -19.55 -16.01
N PHE A 276 -51.86 -19.71 -14.94
CA PHE A 276 -53.03 -20.61 -14.89
C PHE A 276 -54.24 -20.05 -15.66
N GLU A 277 -54.45 -18.74 -15.71
CA GLU A 277 -55.45 -18.07 -16.51
C GLU A 277 -55.12 -18.09 -18.00
N GLU A 278 -53.87 -17.97 -18.39
CA GLU A 278 -53.40 -18.11 -19.79
C GLU A 278 -53.58 -19.56 -20.33
N LEU A 279 -53.31 -20.56 -19.48
CA LEU A 279 -53.50 -21.97 -19.84
C LEU A 279 -54.98 -22.40 -19.91
N HIS A 280 -55.88 -21.65 -19.27
CA HIS A 280 -57.32 -21.97 -19.31
C HIS A 280 -58.02 -21.43 -20.56
N GLN A 281 -57.37 -20.47 -21.28
CA GLN A 281 -57.88 -19.89 -22.52
C GLN A 281 -57.46 -20.65 -23.79
N THR A 282 -56.48 -21.55 -23.70
CA THR A 282 -56.06 -22.41 -24.83
C THR A 282 -56.61 -23.84 -24.63
N GLY A 283 -57.64 -24.20 -25.38
CA GLY A 283 -58.39 -25.48 -25.28
C GLY A 283 -57.50 -26.70 -25.54
N THR A 284 -57.07 -27.36 -24.50
CA THR A 284 -56.33 -28.63 -24.55
C THR A 284 -57.22 -29.86 -24.28
N THR A 285 -57.00 -30.92 -25.06
CA THR A 285 -57.75 -32.17 -25.04
C THR A 285 -57.58 -33.00 -23.77
N ALA A 286 -58.52 -33.90 -23.43
CA ALA A 286 -58.55 -34.69 -22.21
C ALA A 286 -57.29 -35.58 -21.98
N ALA A 287 -56.56 -35.95 -23.05
CA ALA A 287 -55.32 -36.75 -22.98
C ALA A 287 -54.17 -35.98 -22.35
N THR A 288 -54.01 -34.72 -22.70
CA THR A 288 -52.97 -33.83 -22.12
C THR A 288 -53.22 -33.54 -20.64
N ARG A 289 -54.51 -33.55 -20.19
CA ARG A 289 -54.87 -33.38 -18.78
C ARG A 289 -54.50 -34.59 -17.94
N LEU A 290 -54.56 -35.81 -18.47
CA LEU A 290 -54.18 -37.02 -17.75
C LEU A 290 -52.68 -37.10 -17.55
N GLU A 291 -51.84 -36.76 -18.57
CA GLU A 291 -50.39 -36.67 -18.46
C GLU A 291 -49.95 -35.60 -17.43
N MET A 292 -50.67 -34.47 -17.40
CA MET A 292 -50.39 -33.42 -16.42
C MET A 292 -50.75 -33.81 -14.97
N VAL A 293 -51.77 -34.68 -14.78
CA VAL A 293 -52.11 -35.20 -13.44
C VAL A 293 -51.07 -36.22 -12.96
N GLU A 294 -50.63 -37.10 -13.82
CA GLU A 294 -49.55 -38.06 -13.51
C GLU A 294 -48.23 -37.39 -13.18
N GLU A 295 -47.88 -36.33 -13.92
CA GLU A 295 -46.68 -35.52 -13.64
C GLU A 295 -46.80 -34.72 -12.34
N ARG A 296 -47.98 -34.16 -12.06
CA ARG A 296 -48.28 -33.50 -10.76
C ARG A 296 -48.15 -34.48 -9.57
N ASP A 297 -48.64 -35.69 -9.71
CA ASP A 297 -48.62 -36.68 -8.62
C ASP A 297 -47.19 -37.19 -8.40
N ARG A 298 -46.33 -37.26 -9.46
CA ARG A 298 -44.90 -37.52 -9.34
C ARG A 298 -44.17 -36.39 -8.62
N LEU A 299 -44.46 -35.15 -8.98
CA LEU A 299 -43.85 -33.98 -8.31
C LEU A 299 -44.29 -33.87 -6.84
N LEU A 300 -45.53 -34.24 -6.50
CA LEU A 300 -46.00 -34.29 -5.11
C LEU A 300 -45.30 -35.38 -4.29
N GLU A 301 -45.00 -36.52 -4.90
CA GLU A 301 -44.23 -37.60 -4.23
C GLU A 301 -42.78 -37.20 -4.03
N GLU A 302 -42.14 -36.53 -5.01
CA GLU A 302 -40.80 -35.94 -4.88
C GLU A 302 -40.75 -34.86 -3.77
N GLN A 303 -41.76 -33.99 -3.69
CA GLN A 303 -41.86 -32.99 -2.62
C GLN A 303 -42.08 -33.67 -1.24
N HIS A 304 -42.82 -34.76 -1.17
CA HIS A 304 -42.99 -35.50 0.09
C HIS A 304 -41.68 -36.14 0.56
N GLN A 305 -40.89 -36.70 -0.36
CA GLN A 305 -39.54 -37.22 -0.06
C GLN A 305 -38.58 -36.09 0.38
N HIS A 306 -38.65 -34.91 -0.27
CA HIS A 306 -37.89 -33.73 0.16
C HIS A 306 -38.30 -33.26 1.56
N LEU A 307 -39.60 -33.31 1.88
CA LEU A 307 -40.08 -32.89 3.21
C LEU A 307 -39.61 -33.84 4.32
N LEU A 308 -39.57 -35.16 4.05
CA LEU A 308 -39.03 -36.14 4.98
C LEU A 308 -37.50 -35.97 5.19
N ALA A 309 -36.74 -35.67 4.11
CA ALA A 309 -35.35 -35.38 4.20
C ALA A 309 -35.09 -34.09 5.02
N PHE A 310 -35.92 -33.07 4.83
CA PHE A 310 -35.87 -31.81 5.59
C PHE A 310 -36.13 -32.00 7.09
N HIS A 311 -37.09 -32.86 7.46
CA HIS A 311 -37.34 -33.18 8.86
C HIS A 311 -36.16 -33.91 9.51
N ALA A 312 -35.55 -34.87 8.81
CA ALA A 312 -34.35 -35.56 9.29
C ALA A 312 -33.16 -34.58 9.49
N GLN A 313 -32.99 -33.65 8.57
CA GLN A 313 -31.95 -32.64 8.62
C GLN A 313 -32.19 -31.61 9.75
N ARG A 314 -33.44 -31.23 10.00
CA ARG A 314 -33.82 -30.37 11.15
C ARG A 314 -33.46 -31.03 12.48
N ASP A 315 -33.74 -32.32 12.64
CA ASP A 315 -33.48 -33.05 13.88
C ASP A 315 -31.96 -33.19 14.14
N GLU A 316 -31.17 -33.34 13.07
CA GLU A 316 -29.69 -33.30 13.12
C GLU A 316 -29.18 -31.93 13.51
N TRP A 317 -29.76 -30.84 12.99
CA TRP A 317 -29.42 -29.48 13.36
C TRP A 317 -29.79 -29.12 14.79
N THR A 318 -30.90 -29.67 15.31
CA THR A 318 -31.26 -29.49 16.72
C THR A 318 -30.22 -30.12 17.64
N ALA A 319 -29.76 -31.34 17.30
CA ALA A 319 -28.67 -32.00 18.05
C ALA A 319 -27.31 -31.29 17.93
N GLN A 320 -27.06 -30.66 16.77
CA GLN A 320 -25.87 -29.85 16.57
C GLN A 320 -25.96 -28.51 17.36
N GLY A 321 -27.15 -27.91 17.40
CA GLY A 321 -27.42 -26.70 18.22
C GLY A 321 -27.17 -26.92 19.70
N GLU A 322 -27.60 -28.10 20.24
CA GLU A 322 -27.31 -28.45 21.62
C GLU A 322 -25.83 -28.65 21.92
N ARG A 323 -25.07 -29.23 20.97
CA ARG A 323 -23.60 -29.35 21.11
C ARG A 323 -22.89 -27.99 21.08
N LEU A 324 -23.33 -27.09 20.18
CA LEU A 324 -22.80 -25.73 20.11
C LEU A 324 -23.14 -24.91 21.34
N ASN A 325 -24.35 -25.04 21.91
CA ASN A 325 -24.70 -24.36 23.16
C ASN A 325 -23.86 -24.84 24.35
N LYS A 326 -23.54 -26.14 24.38
CA LYS A 326 -22.64 -26.69 25.40
C LYS A 326 -21.22 -26.12 25.24
N ALA A 327 -20.69 -26.12 24.03
CA ALA A 327 -19.38 -25.55 23.73
C ALA A 327 -19.32 -24.03 24.00
N LEU A 328 -20.41 -23.32 23.75
CA LEU A 328 -20.54 -21.90 24.07
C LEU A 328 -20.48 -21.64 25.58
N HIS A 329 -21.14 -22.51 26.36
CA HIS A 329 -21.14 -22.41 27.83
C HIS A 329 -19.75 -22.69 28.41
N GLU A 330 -19.03 -23.67 27.85
CA GLU A 330 -17.64 -23.96 28.21
C GLU A 330 -16.71 -22.80 27.85
N SER A 331 -16.91 -22.17 26.68
CA SER A 331 -16.16 -20.98 26.22
C SER A 331 -16.46 -19.75 27.09
N GLN A 332 -17.71 -19.52 27.49
CA GLN A 332 -18.07 -18.42 28.37
C GLN A 332 -17.46 -18.58 29.78
N SER A 333 -17.34 -19.82 30.25
CA SER A 333 -16.68 -20.12 31.54
C SER A 333 -15.18 -19.84 31.46
N ALA A 334 -14.52 -20.18 30.34
CA ALA A 334 -13.12 -19.87 30.08
C ALA A 334 -12.88 -18.36 29.98
N LEU A 335 -13.77 -17.62 29.35
CA LEU A 335 -13.70 -16.16 29.20
C LEU A 335 -13.86 -15.46 30.56
N ALA A 336 -14.70 -16.00 31.45
CA ALA A 336 -14.87 -15.48 32.81
C ALA A 336 -13.59 -15.67 33.66
N GLU A 337 -12.91 -16.82 33.50
CA GLU A 337 -11.61 -17.09 34.12
C GLU A 337 -10.51 -16.14 33.62
N GLU A 338 -10.46 -15.95 32.29
CA GLU A 338 -9.52 -15.00 31.64
C GLU A 338 -9.76 -13.55 32.13
N SER A 339 -11.03 -13.13 32.24
CA SER A 339 -11.40 -11.82 32.78
C SER A 339 -10.94 -11.63 34.23
N ARG A 340 -10.99 -12.69 35.04
CA ARG A 340 -10.51 -12.68 36.43
C ARG A 340 -8.98 -12.52 36.48
N LEU A 341 -8.25 -13.29 35.65
CA LEU A 341 -6.79 -13.19 35.56
C LEU A 341 -6.35 -11.83 35.04
N ARG A 342 -7.09 -11.27 34.08
CA ARG A 342 -6.84 -9.92 33.57
C ARG A 342 -6.99 -8.85 34.67
N THR A 343 -8.03 -8.95 35.49
CA THR A 343 -8.27 -8.02 36.60
C THR A 343 -7.15 -8.12 37.66
N GLU A 344 -6.62 -9.32 37.89
CA GLU A 344 -5.51 -9.56 38.81
C GLU A 344 -4.19 -8.95 38.26
N LEU A 345 -3.96 -9.09 36.94
CA LEU A 345 -2.83 -8.49 36.25
C LEU A 345 -2.90 -6.95 36.24
N GLU A 346 -4.09 -6.38 36.03
CA GLU A 346 -4.31 -4.93 36.10
C GLU A 346 -4.05 -4.36 37.50
N ASN A 347 -4.34 -5.14 38.55
CA ASN A 347 -4.00 -4.76 39.92
C ASN A 347 -2.48 -4.82 40.16
N GLN A 348 -1.77 -5.81 39.59
CA GLN A 348 -0.31 -5.87 39.66
C GLN A 348 0.34 -4.71 38.92
N VAL A 349 -0.18 -4.35 37.73
CA VAL A 349 0.27 -3.19 36.96
C VAL A 349 0.10 -1.90 37.76
N ARG A 350 -1.06 -1.69 38.44
CA ARG A 350 -1.29 -0.51 39.30
C ARG A 350 -0.33 -0.46 40.49
N MET A 351 0.01 -1.61 41.07
CA MET A 351 1.04 -1.65 42.12
C MET A 351 2.42 -1.27 41.61
N LEU A 352 2.78 -1.74 40.40
CA LEU A 352 4.05 -1.37 39.76
C LEU A 352 4.09 0.11 39.38
N GLU A 353 3.00 0.68 38.87
CA GLU A 353 2.86 2.11 38.60
C GLU A 353 3.02 2.96 39.86
N SER A 354 2.44 2.54 40.98
CA SER A 354 2.62 3.18 42.30
C SER A 354 4.08 3.17 42.71
N ASN A 355 4.77 2.04 42.52
CA ASN A 355 6.21 1.92 42.81
C ASN A 355 7.05 2.81 41.90
N VAL A 356 6.72 2.92 40.64
CA VAL A 356 7.37 3.82 39.68
C VAL A 356 7.15 5.29 40.03
N LEU A 357 5.96 5.64 40.55
CA LEU A 357 5.68 6.98 41.06
C LEU A 357 6.53 7.31 42.30
N SER A 358 6.70 6.35 43.21
CA SER A 358 7.59 6.48 44.35
C SER A 358 9.05 6.68 43.95
N ILE A 359 9.55 5.87 43.01
CA ILE A 359 10.91 6.01 42.48
C ILE A 359 11.09 7.35 41.75
N ASN A 360 10.09 7.82 41.04
CA ASN A 360 10.13 9.14 40.40
C ASN A 360 10.13 10.28 41.41
N HIS A 361 9.42 10.13 42.54
CA HIS A 361 9.46 11.09 43.65
C HIS A 361 10.86 11.17 44.25
N ASP A 362 11.49 10.04 44.52
CA ASP A 362 12.88 9.98 44.99
C ASP A 362 13.88 10.57 44.01
N ARG A 363 13.66 10.33 42.71
CA ARG A 363 14.44 10.93 41.61
C ARG A 363 14.30 12.46 41.56
N ILE A 364 13.10 12.98 41.85
CA ILE A 364 12.85 14.44 41.95
C ILE A 364 13.60 15.01 43.17
N LEU A 365 13.57 14.35 44.32
CA LEU A 365 14.31 14.76 45.50
C LEU A 365 15.82 14.76 45.27
N LEU A 366 16.34 13.73 44.59
CA LEU A 366 17.76 13.66 44.19
C LEU A 366 18.14 14.74 43.16
N LYS A 367 17.26 15.06 42.20
CA LYS A 367 17.47 16.17 41.25
C LYS A 367 17.47 17.52 41.95
N THR A 368 16.60 17.71 42.96
CA THR A 368 16.55 18.95 43.78
C THR A 368 17.80 19.10 44.62
N ALA A 369 18.27 18.03 45.22
CA ALA A 369 19.54 18.01 45.96
C ALA A 369 20.76 18.27 45.06
N LEU A 370 20.74 17.71 43.84
CA LEU A 370 21.75 17.94 42.81
C LEU A 370 21.71 19.41 42.30
N HIS A 371 20.50 19.97 42.18
CA HIS A 371 20.31 21.37 41.79
C HIS A 371 20.87 22.33 42.86
N TYR A 372 20.64 22.02 44.13
CA TYR A 372 21.20 22.78 45.26
C TYR A 372 22.73 22.67 45.29
N LYS A 373 23.32 21.51 45.05
CA LYS A 373 24.76 21.33 44.90
C LYS A 373 25.33 22.08 43.65
N LYS A 374 24.58 22.02 42.52
CA LYS A 374 24.96 22.77 41.28
C LYS A 374 24.92 24.28 41.53
N ARG A 375 23.95 24.80 42.27
CA ARG A 375 23.86 26.25 42.65
C ARG A 375 25.05 26.67 43.47
N ARG A 376 25.45 25.88 44.47
CA ARG A 376 26.66 26.12 45.27
C ARG A 376 27.94 26.05 44.42
N LEU A 377 28.01 25.15 43.47
CA LEU A 377 29.10 25.07 42.47
C LEU A 377 29.11 26.30 41.54
N HIS A 378 27.93 26.77 41.17
CA HIS A 378 27.77 27.96 40.32
C HIS A 378 28.31 29.23 40.99
N ASP A 379 28.07 29.36 42.28
CA ASP A 379 28.56 30.49 43.09
C ASP A 379 30.09 30.47 43.17
N VAL A 380 30.70 29.31 43.28
CA VAL A 380 32.16 29.11 43.24
C VAL A 380 32.72 29.42 41.84
N LEU A 381 32.04 29.00 40.78
CA LEU A 381 32.43 29.19 39.37
C LEU A 381 32.23 30.64 38.91
N ASN A 382 31.38 31.43 39.61
CA ASN A 382 31.14 32.83 39.31
C ASN A 382 32.13 33.81 40.00
N SER A 383 33.10 33.27 40.80
CA SER A 383 34.15 34.08 41.35
C SER A 383 35.05 34.70 40.26
N ARG A 384 35.56 35.92 40.50
CA ARG A 384 36.31 36.69 39.52
C ARG A 384 37.53 35.96 38.93
N GLY A 385 38.11 34.99 39.59
CA GLY A 385 39.27 34.22 39.12
C GLY A 385 38.89 33.13 38.10
N TRP A 386 37.69 32.54 38.22
CA TRP A 386 37.25 31.45 37.32
C TRP A 386 36.70 31.98 36.00
N ARG A 387 36.11 33.20 35.99
CA ARG A 387 35.60 33.82 34.74
C ARG A 387 36.71 34.13 33.73
N GLY A 388 37.92 34.44 34.16
CA GLY A 388 39.05 34.66 33.26
C GLY A 388 39.55 33.39 32.57
N TYR A 389 39.53 32.26 33.25
CA TYR A 389 39.96 30.97 32.69
C TYR A 389 38.95 30.40 31.69
N MET A 390 37.66 30.59 31.96
CA MET A 390 36.60 30.07 31.09
C MET A 390 36.37 30.86 29.82
N ALA A 391 36.65 32.17 29.82
CA ALA A 391 36.55 33.01 28.62
C ALA A 391 37.53 32.58 27.50
N LEU A 392 38.60 31.89 27.86
CA LEU A 392 39.61 31.39 26.92
C LEU A 392 39.33 29.99 26.37
N MET A 393 38.53 29.17 27.07
CA MET A 393 38.34 27.73 26.74
C MET A 393 36.97 27.36 26.22
N LEU A 394 35.94 28.25 26.34
CA LEU A 394 34.56 27.95 25.95
C LEU A 394 34.33 27.82 24.42
N PRO A 395 35.01 28.61 23.55
CA PRO A 395 34.80 28.46 22.09
C PRO A 395 35.25 27.11 21.56
N LEU A 396 36.27 26.46 22.15
CA LEU A 396 36.84 25.21 21.66
C LEU A 396 36.08 23.94 22.09
N ARG A 397 35.35 24.00 23.22
CA ARG A 397 34.52 22.86 23.70
C ARG A 397 33.13 22.88 23.13
N PHE A 398 32.56 24.02 22.80
CA PHE A 398 31.23 24.14 22.20
C PHE A 398 31.22 23.58 20.78
N TRP A 399 32.33 23.73 20.04
CA TRP A 399 32.45 23.25 18.65
C TRP A 399 32.54 21.73 18.49
N ARG A 400 32.90 20.99 19.52
CA ARG A 400 33.07 19.51 19.45
C ARG A 400 31.82 18.71 19.73
N LYS A 401 30.72 19.32 20.15
CA LYS A 401 29.48 18.62 20.60
C LYS A 401 28.25 18.83 19.71
N PHE A 402 28.34 19.58 18.62
CA PHE A 402 27.24 19.75 17.70
C PHE A 402 27.35 18.78 16.53
N SER A 403 26.20 18.13 16.19
CA SER A 403 26.03 17.19 15.10
C SER A 403 26.64 17.74 13.79
N PRO A 404 27.17 16.89 12.89
CA PRO A 404 27.71 17.28 11.58
C PRO A 404 26.78 18.18 10.78
N ASN A 405 25.49 17.91 10.82
CA ASN A 405 24.45 18.66 10.07
C ASN A 405 24.31 20.13 10.51
N LEU A 406 24.55 20.44 11.79
CA LEU A 406 24.48 21.81 12.26
C LEU A 406 25.75 22.62 11.88
N LYS A 407 26.89 21.93 11.67
CA LYS A 407 28.12 22.52 11.16
C LYS A 407 28.00 22.90 9.69
N GLU A 408 27.32 22.05 8.90
CA GLU A 408 27.04 22.27 7.49
C GLU A 408 26.08 23.45 7.29
N LEU A 409 25.04 23.53 8.15
CA LEU A 409 24.07 24.63 8.14
C LEU A 409 24.68 25.98 8.53
N LEU A 410 25.60 26.01 9.51
CA LEU A 410 26.27 27.21 9.97
C LEU A 410 27.45 27.62 9.06
N GLY A 411 28.02 26.72 8.30
CA GLY A 411 29.11 26.96 7.36
C GLY A 411 28.65 27.45 5.98
N ASN A 412 27.37 27.36 5.64
CA ASN A 412 26.86 27.77 4.33
C ASN A 412 25.76 28.85 4.45
N PRO A 413 26.09 30.13 4.19
CA PRO A 413 25.14 31.25 4.31
C PRO A 413 23.91 31.14 3.40
N ARG A 414 23.99 30.37 2.29
CA ARG A 414 22.84 30.15 1.37
C ARG A 414 21.83 29.16 1.96
N LEU A 415 22.32 28.11 2.60
CA LEU A 415 21.46 27.15 3.30
C LEU A 415 20.73 27.78 4.49
N LEU A 416 21.38 28.66 5.24
CA LEU A 416 20.74 29.41 6.33
C LEU A 416 19.66 30.38 5.83
N LEU A 417 19.86 31.01 4.69
CA LEU A 417 18.85 31.88 4.07
C LEU A 417 17.65 31.08 3.53
N ASP A 418 17.89 29.94 2.94
CA ASP A 418 16.81 29.08 2.44
C ASP A 418 16.02 28.43 3.58
N TRP A 419 16.71 28.02 4.65
CA TRP A 419 16.04 27.52 5.86
C TRP A 419 15.23 28.63 6.56
N SER A 420 15.75 29.85 6.61
CA SER A 420 15.01 30.99 7.17
C SER A 420 13.76 31.35 6.36
N ARG A 421 13.84 31.24 5.03
CA ARG A 421 12.69 31.43 4.12
C ARG A 421 11.68 30.29 4.24
N LYS A 422 12.13 29.05 4.42
CA LYS A 422 11.29 27.86 4.63
C LYS A 422 10.60 27.91 5.99
N ALA A 423 11.33 28.25 7.06
CA ALA A 423 10.79 28.45 8.40
C ALA A 423 9.74 29.58 8.45
N LYS A 424 9.97 30.68 7.74
CA LYS A 424 9.02 31.80 7.63
C LYS A 424 7.74 31.42 6.86
N ARG A 425 7.84 30.54 5.86
CA ARG A 425 6.69 29.98 5.14
C ARG A 425 5.88 29.01 6.01
N LEU A 426 6.56 28.13 6.77
CA LEU A 426 5.95 27.19 7.69
C LEU A 426 5.27 27.91 8.87
N TRP A 427 5.92 28.96 9.40
CA TRP A 427 5.31 29.81 10.42
C TRP A 427 4.02 30.47 9.96
N LYS A 428 3.97 30.96 8.70
CA LYS A 428 2.75 31.54 8.12
C LYS A 428 1.64 30.53 7.87
N ARG A 429 1.94 29.23 7.71
CA ARG A 429 0.98 28.13 7.43
C ARG A 429 0.39 27.48 8.67
N GLY A 430 1.07 27.45 9.80
CA GLY A 430 0.60 26.75 10.99
C GLY A 430 1.37 27.05 12.28
N GLY A 431 2.14 28.15 12.33
CA GLY A 431 2.88 28.57 13.53
C GLY A 431 3.96 27.58 13.95
N VAL A 432 4.19 27.50 15.27
CA VAL A 432 5.20 26.60 15.87
C VAL A 432 4.92 25.13 15.57
N THR A 433 3.65 24.75 15.43
CA THR A 433 3.23 23.35 15.19
C THR A 433 3.68 22.86 13.80
N ALA A 434 3.54 23.67 12.75
CA ALA A 434 3.99 23.31 11.39
C ALA A 434 5.52 23.26 11.29
N ILE A 435 6.23 24.11 12.02
CA ILE A 435 7.71 24.04 12.12
C ILE A 435 8.12 22.78 12.88
N ARG A 436 7.43 22.46 13.98
CA ARG A 436 7.73 21.27 14.79
C ARG A 436 7.43 19.97 14.01
N GLU A 437 6.34 19.89 13.29
CA GLU A 437 6.01 18.74 12.43
C GLU A 437 7.02 18.57 11.30
N HIS A 438 7.42 19.65 10.65
CA HIS A 438 8.43 19.60 9.58
C HIS A 438 9.81 19.23 10.12
N VAL A 439 10.21 19.78 11.28
CA VAL A 439 11.46 19.44 11.98
C VAL A 439 11.43 17.99 12.47
N THR A 440 10.29 17.48 12.97
CA THR A 440 10.15 16.07 13.37
C THR A 440 10.16 15.12 12.18
N THR A 441 9.63 15.50 11.04
CA THR A 441 9.56 14.64 9.84
C THR A 441 10.91 14.58 9.10
N GLU A 442 11.67 15.68 9.06
CA GLU A 442 13.00 15.72 8.40
C GLU A 442 14.18 15.38 9.34
N ILE A 443 14.03 15.54 10.66
CA ILE A 443 15.16 15.43 11.61
C ILE A 443 15.16 14.11 12.40
N THR A 444 14.08 13.31 12.38
CA THR A 444 14.08 12.03 13.09
C THR A 444 13.48 10.86 12.30
N PRO A 445 14.17 10.34 11.25
CA PRO A 445 13.82 9.07 10.61
C PRO A 445 13.70 7.93 11.63
N THR A 446 14.58 7.93 12.64
CA THR A 446 14.62 6.93 13.72
C THR A 446 13.34 6.87 14.55
N TYR A 447 12.67 7.99 14.81
CA TYR A 447 11.42 7.98 15.60
C TYR A 447 10.27 7.30 14.86
N ASN A 448 10.12 7.55 13.58
CA ASN A 448 9.10 6.91 12.75
C ASN A 448 9.35 5.41 12.63
N TYR A 449 10.61 5.00 12.47
CA TYR A 449 10.96 3.58 12.39
C TYR A 449 10.76 2.85 13.72
N SER A 450 11.15 3.43 14.85
CA SER A 450 10.88 2.85 16.18
C SER A 450 9.39 2.67 16.46
N ARG A 451 8.55 3.57 15.95
CA ARG A 451 7.10 3.43 16.01
C ARG A 451 6.60 2.30 15.10
N TRP A 452 7.14 2.19 13.89
CA TRP A 452 6.80 1.13 12.94
C TRP A 452 7.15 -0.26 13.52
N ILE A 453 8.33 -0.42 14.11
CA ILE A 453 8.76 -1.64 14.82
C ILE A 453 7.76 -2.02 15.93
N ARG A 454 7.24 -1.06 16.66
CA ARG A 454 6.32 -1.33 17.76
C ARG A 454 4.91 -1.64 17.28
N ASP A 455 4.42 -0.93 16.27
CA ASP A 455 3.01 -0.88 15.91
C ASP A 455 2.68 -1.77 14.68
N VAL A 456 3.63 -1.99 13.76
CA VAL A 456 3.41 -2.70 12.48
C VAL A 456 4.11 -4.07 12.45
N GLU A 457 5.40 -4.11 12.76
CA GLU A 457 6.20 -5.35 12.67
C GLU A 457 5.59 -6.53 13.47
N PRO A 458 5.05 -6.37 14.71
CA PRO A 458 4.52 -7.49 15.46
C PRO A 458 3.27 -8.16 14.86
N VAL A 459 2.54 -7.45 14.02
CA VAL A 459 1.27 -7.95 13.43
C VAL A 459 1.49 -9.16 12.52
N GLY A 460 2.63 -9.25 11.86
CA GLY A 460 2.96 -10.36 10.96
C GLY A 460 3.88 -11.42 11.56
N LEU A 461 4.20 -11.37 12.86
CA LEU A 461 5.04 -12.39 13.49
C LEU A 461 4.28 -13.73 13.62
N PRO A 462 4.99 -14.87 13.49
CA PRO A 462 4.36 -16.17 13.55
C PRO A 462 3.80 -16.48 14.95
N SER A 463 2.61 -17.07 15.01
CA SER A 463 2.05 -17.52 16.29
C SER A 463 2.85 -18.71 16.84
N PRO A 464 2.81 -18.96 18.18
CA PRO A 464 3.49 -20.11 18.78
C PRO A 464 3.12 -21.46 18.12
N GLU A 465 1.86 -21.62 17.70
CA GLU A 465 1.38 -22.85 17.07
C GLU A 465 2.02 -23.05 15.68
N VAL A 466 2.21 -21.99 14.92
CA VAL A 466 2.86 -22.04 13.59
C VAL A 466 4.35 -22.35 13.75
N ILE A 467 5.01 -21.78 14.76
CA ILE A 467 6.40 -22.08 15.09
C ILE A 467 6.55 -23.57 15.47
N GLU A 468 5.69 -24.06 16.35
CA GLU A 468 5.71 -25.45 16.79
C GLU A 468 5.42 -26.41 15.61
N ALA A 469 4.47 -26.08 14.76
CA ALA A 469 4.15 -26.88 13.56
C ALA A 469 5.38 -27.08 12.65
N LEU A 470 6.20 -26.05 12.49
CA LEU A 470 7.46 -26.17 11.73
C LEU A 470 8.51 -26.98 12.49
N ASN A 471 8.65 -26.78 13.80
CA ASN A 471 9.65 -27.46 14.63
C ASN A 471 9.40 -28.97 14.77
N VAL A 472 8.17 -29.44 14.65
CA VAL A 472 7.85 -30.89 14.71
C VAL A 472 7.92 -31.61 13.36
N ARG A 473 8.15 -30.92 12.24
CA ARG A 473 8.31 -31.55 10.91
C ARG A 473 9.54 -32.44 10.88
N LYS A 474 9.41 -33.55 10.14
CA LYS A 474 10.53 -34.50 9.96
C LYS A 474 11.52 -34.07 8.87
N ASP A 475 11.07 -33.28 7.93
CA ASP A 475 11.79 -32.77 6.76
C ASP A 475 12.26 -31.31 6.94
N ARG A 476 12.36 -30.85 8.17
CA ARG A 476 12.86 -29.52 8.48
C ARG A 476 14.36 -29.41 8.21
N PRO A 477 14.84 -28.34 7.57
CA PRO A 477 16.26 -28.18 7.22
C PRO A 477 17.12 -27.89 8.45
N LEU A 478 18.32 -28.45 8.52
CA LEU A 478 19.34 -27.99 9.46
C LEU A 478 20.03 -26.75 8.89
N ILE A 479 20.06 -25.67 9.66
CA ILE A 479 20.69 -24.40 9.27
C ILE A 479 21.96 -24.19 10.08
N SER A 480 23.12 -24.11 9.41
CA SER A 480 24.41 -23.76 10.02
C SER A 480 24.58 -22.23 9.98
N ILE A 481 24.85 -21.62 11.12
CA ILE A 481 25.29 -20.21 11.20
C ILE A 481 26.80 -20.20 11.28
N VAL A 482 27.45 -19.49 10.38
CA VAL A 482 28.90 -19.38 10.26
C VAL A 482 29.32 -17.99 10.75
N MET A 483 30.20 -17.97 11.78
CA MET A 483 30.62 -16.76 12.45
C MET A 483 32.16 -16.70 12.60
N PRO A 484 32.86 -15.87 11.82
CA PRO A 484 34.26 -15.54 12.06
C PRO A 484 34.38 -14.60 13.28
N VAL A 485 35.37 -14.82 14.12
CA VAL A 485 35.60 -14.04 15.34
C VAL A 485 37.04 -13.57 15.42
N PHE A 486 37.26 -12.26 15.65
CA PHE A 486 38.58 -11.71 15.92
C PHE A 486 38.49 -10.49 16.86
N ASN A 487 39.12 -10.56 18.03
CA ASN A 487 39.30 -9.44 18.98
C ASN A 487 38.03 -8.58 19.27
N VAL A 488 36.86 -9.23 19.31
CA VAL A 488 35.56 -8.55 19.57
C VAL A 488 35.38 -8.28 21.06
N GLU A 489 34.63 -7.23 21.41
CA GLU A 489 34.22 -6.94 22.79
C GLU A 489 33.36 -8.05 23.39
N GLU A 490 33.53 -8.34 24.68
CA GLU A 490 32.78 -9.39 25.41
C GLU A 490 31.29 -9.23 25.29
N SER A 491 30.80 -7.97 25.45
CA SER A 491 29.35 -7.64 25.39
C SER A 491 28.73 -7.99 24.05
N TRP A 492 29.41 -7.68 22.95
CA TRP A 492 28.90 -7.90 21.59
C TRP A 492 28.96 -9.38 21.23
N LEU A 493 30.10 -10.07 21.51
CA LEU A 493 30.20 -11.51 21.27
C LEU A 493 29.09 -12.29 21.98
N ARG A 494 28.80 -11.94 23.23
CA ARG A 494 27.72 -12.60 23.97
C ARG A 494 26.35 -12.27 23.37
N VAL A 495 26.10 -11.06 22.92
CA VAL A 495 24.86 -10.68 22.24
C VAL A 495 24.68 -11.45 20.94
N ALA A 496 25.72 -11.56 20.14
CA ALA A 496 25.70 -12.31 18.89
C ALA A 496 25.36 -13.80 19.12
N ILE A 497 26.11 -14.48 19.99
CA ILE A 497 25.89 -15.91 20.27
C ILE A 497 24.49 -16.12 20.89
N ASN A 498 24.06 -15.28 21.84
CA ASN A 498 22.74 -15.39 22.47
C ASN A 498 21.62 -15.17 21.45
N SER A 499 21.79 -14.30 20.46
CA SER A 499 20.77 -14.10 19.44
C SER A 499 20.51 -15.35 18.58
N VAL A 500 21.51 -16.23 18.45
CA VAL A 500 21.34 -17.54 17.81
C VAL A 500 20.71 -18.55 18.78
N LEU A 501 21.08 -18.51 20.06
CA LEU A 501 20.47 -19.37 21.09
C LEU A 501 18.97 -19.05 21.31
N ASP A 502 18.59 -17.80 21.16
CA ASP A 502 17.23 -17.30 21.35
C ASP A 502 16.31 -17.50 20.11
N GLN A 503 16.78 -18.22 19.08
CA GLN A 503 15.98 -18.48 17.90
C GLN A 503 14.77 -19.37 18.19
N SER A 504 13.61 -18.99 17.65
CA SER A 504 12.37 -19.76 17.77
C SER A 504 12.35 -21.07 16.97
N TYR A 505 13.19 -21.20 15.93
CA TYR A 505 13.44 -22.43 15.19
C TYR A 505 14.54 -23.24 15.87
N LEU A 506 14.35 -24.56 16.01
CA LEU A 506 15.20 -25.39 16.87
C LEU A 506 16.28 -26.21 16.12
N GLU A 507 16.20 -26.35 14.80
CA GLU A 507 17.14 -27.18 14.01
C GLU A 507 18.23 -26.31 13.40
N TRP A 508 19.17 -25.91 14.23
CA TRP A 508 20.30 -25.09 13.85
C TRP A 508 21.58 -25.51 14.56
N GLU A 509 22.72 -25.11 14.01
CA GLU A 509 24.03 -25.17 14.62
C GLU A 509 24.81 -23.88 14.41
N LEU A 510 25.67 -23.51 15.34
CA LEU A 510 26.56 -22.36 15.26
C LEU A 510 28.01 -22.79 15.12
N CYS A 511 28.61 -22.48 13.99
CA CYS A 511 29.97 -22.80 13.62
C CYS A 511 30.85 -21.54 13.71
N ILE A 512 31.75 -21.50 14.68
CA ILE A 512 32.59 -20.33 15.00
C ILE A 512 34.05 -20.62 14.66
N ALA A 513 34.73 -19.64 14.05
CA ALA A 513 36.18 -19.69 13.92
C ALA A 513 36.81 -18.50 14.64
N ASP A 514 37.59 -18.75 15.67
CA ASP A 514 38.44 -17.76 16.33
C ASP A 514 39.73 -17.59 15.50
N ASP A 515 39.88 -16.42 14.87
CA ASP A 515 40.97 -16.10 13.97
C ASP A 515 42.24 -15.66 14.73
N ALA A 516 42.69 -16.46 15.68
CA ALA A 516 43.83 -16.17 16.54
C ALA A 516 43.65 -14.90 17.38
N SER A 517 42.49 -14.70 18.00
CA SER A 517 42.23 -13.56 18.89
C SER A 517 43.28 -13.43 19.99
N THR A 518 43.75 -12.21 20.21
CA THR A 518 44.74 -11.87 21.25
C THR A 518 44.08 -11.46 22.57
N LEU A 519 42.79 -11.10 22.56
CA LEU A 519 42.04 -10.71 23.73
C LEU A 519 41.61 -11.96 24.53
N PRO A 520 42.04 -12.10 25.82
CA PRO A 520 41.84 -13.37 26.56
C PRO A 520 40.38 -13.71 26.81
N HIS A 521 39.47 -12.74 26.85
CA HIS A 521 38.06 -12.98 27.09
C HIS A 521 37.38 -13.70 25.89
N VAL A 522 37.86 -13.50 24.65
CA VAL A 522 37.26 -14.12 23.46
C VAL A 522 37.33 -15.63 23.58
N LYS A 523 38.52 -16.19 23.76
CA LYS A 523 38.69 -17.62 23.90
C LYS A 523 37.96 -18.20 25.12
N ARG A 524 37.98 -17.49 26.24
CA ARG A 524 37.24 -17.88 27.45
C ARG A 524 35.73 -18.00 27.19
N ILE A 525 35.14 -17.03 26.50
CA ILE A 525 33.72 -17.01 26.16
C ILE A 525 33.39 -18.17 25.22
N LEU A 526 34.15 -18.32 24.13
CA LEU A 526 33.90 -19.39 23.15
C LEU A 526 33.95 -20.77 23.79
N MET A 527 34.95 -21.02 24.67
CA MET A 527 35.07 -22.29 25.43
C MET A 527 33.90 -22.48 26.42
N GLU A 528 33.39 -21.40 27.02
CA GLU A 528 32.21 -21.43 27.89
C GLU A 528 30.98 -21.92 27.14
N TYR A 529 30.67 -21.32 25.96
CA TYR A 529 29.49 -21.67 25.15
C TYR A 529 29.63 -23.05 24.50
N GLU A 530 30.78 -23.41 23.94
CA GLU A 530 31.05 -24.73 23.33
C GLU A 530 30.83 -25.89 24.33
N ARG A 531 31.28 -25.72 25.59
CA ARG A 531 31.06 -26.72 26.65
C ARG A 531 29.60 -26.84 27.06
N ARG A 532 28.85 -25.75 26.98
CA ARG A 532 27.46 -25.69 27.48
C ARG A 532 26.45 -26.15 26.44
N TYR A 533 26.70 -25.87 25.17
CA TYR A 533 25.77 -26.11 24.06
C TYR A 533 26.36 -26.96 22.96
N LYS A 534 25.80 -28.15 22.74
CA LYS A 534 26.30 -29.09 21.74
C LYS A 534 26.16 -28.62 20.29
N GLN A 535 25.24 -27.71 20.03
CA GLN A 535 25.02 -27.11 18.70
C GLN A 535 26.09 -26.08 18.37
N ILE A 536 26.90 -25.62 19.33
CA ILE A 536 28.00 -24.68 19.11
C ILE A 536 29.30 -25.45 18.90
N LYS A 537 29.92 -25.24 17.76
CA LYS A 537 31.17 -25.81 17.34
C LYS A 537 32.19 -24.70 17.16
N VAL A 538 33.38 -24.84 17.71
CA VAL A 538 34.44 -23.82 17.62
C VAL A 538 35.73 -24.40 17.06
N ILE A 539 36.31 -23.69 16.11
CA ILE A 539 37.70 -23.95 15.64
C ILE A 539 38.58 -22.76 16.02
N TYR A 540 39.74 -23.04 16.61
CA TYR A 540 40.73 -22.06 17.02
C TYR A 540 41.89 -22.07 16.03
N ARG A 541 42.01 -21.00 15.23
CA ARG A 541 43.10 -20.86 14.26
C ARG A 541 44.39 -20.49 14.99
N GLU A 542 45.53 -20.95 14.49
CA GLU A 542 46.83 -20.63 15.08
C GLU A 542 47.37 -19.27 14.63
N VAL A 543 46.97 -18.83 13.42
CA VAL A 543 47.46 -17.61 12.77
C VAL A 543 46.22 -16.86 12.24
N ASN A 544 46.24 -15.54 12.41
CA ASN A 544 45.23 -14.67 11.82
C ASN A 544 45.33 -14.70 10.30
N GLY A 545 44.24 -15.02 9.62
CA GLY A 545 44.14 -15.14 8.18
C GLY A 545 43.05 -14.22 7.60
N HIS A 546 42.57 -13.26 8.37
CA HIS A 546 41.50 -12.33 8.07
C HIS A 546 40.12 -13.04 7.91
N ILE A 547 39.09 -12.23 7.68
CA ILE A 547 37.70 -12.68 7.67
C ILE A 547 37.43 -13.82 6.67
N SER A 548 38.03 -13.79 5.48
CA SER A 548 37.83 -14.80 4.44
C SER A 548 38.29 -16.20 4.88
N ALA A 549 39.50 -16.29 5.41
CA ALA A 549 40.07 -17.56 5.88
C ALA A 549 39.38 -18.07 7.16
N ALA A 550 38.98 -17.16 8.05
CA ALA A 550 38.22 -17.47 9.26
C ALA A 550 36.84 -18.00 8.90
N THR A 551 36.12 -17.37 8.00
CA THR A 551 34.81 -17.83 7.54
C THR A 551 34.87 -19.19 6.87
N ASN A 552 35.89 -19.47 6.03
CA ASN A 552 36.10 -20.79 5.45
C ASN A 552 36.40 -21.85 6.54
N SER A 553 37.16 -21.50 7.59
CA SER A 553 37.39 -22.40 8.72
C SER A 553 36.10 -22.71 9.48
N ALA A 554 35.26 -21.74 9.73
CA ALA A 554 33.95 -21.94 10.34
C ALA A 554 33.01 -22.75 9.41
N LEU A 555 33.03 -22.50 8.09
CA LEU A 555 32.29 -23.23 7.08
C LEU A 555 32.68 -24.73 7.05
N SER A 556 33.92 -25.06 7.31
CA SER A 556 34.37 -26.47 7.38
C SER A 556 33.73 -27.29 8.51
N LEU A 557 33.15 -26.63 9.53
CA LEU A 557 32.39 -27.23 10.63
C LEU A 557 30.91 -27.43 10.31
N ALA A 558 30.40 -26.72 9.27
CA ALA A 558 29.00 -26.68 8.93
C ALA A 558 28.54 -28.04 8.34
N THR A 559 27.46 -28.57 8.89
CA THR A 559 26.85 -29.84 8.45
C THR A 559 25.42 -29.66 7.97
N GLY A 560 24.86 -28.46 8.13
CA GLY A 560 23.52 -28.16 7.75
C GLY A 560 23.26 -28.11 6.24
N ASP A 561 22.02 -28.18 5.84
CA ASP A 561 21.61 -28.13 4.44
C ASP A 561 21.80 -26.70 3.88
N TYR A 562 21.68 -25.72 4.74
CA TYR A 562 21.84 -24.30 4.42
C TYR A 562 22.81 -23.64 5.41
N VAL A 563 23.48 -22.60 4.94
CA VAL A 563 24.49 -21.85 5.69
C VAL A 563 24.17 -20.37 5.68
N GLY A 564 23.95 -19.78 6.84
CA GLY A 564 23.80 -18.33 7.04
C GLY A 564 25.10 -17.70 7.52
N LEU A 565 25.44 -16.55 6.95
CA LEU A 565 26.64 -15.78 7.33
C LEU A 565 26.27 -14.74 8.38
N MET A 566 27.04 -14.67 9.47
CA MET A 566 26.78 -13.74 10.57
C MET A 566 28.10 -13.19 11.13
N ASP A 567 28.16 -11.87 11.33
CA ASP A 567 29.30 -11.23 11.97
C ASP A 567 29.23 -11.29 13.51
N HIS A 568 30.39 -11.28 14.17
CA HIS A 568 30.50 -11.54 15.62
C HIS A 568 30.03 -10.41 16.53
N ASP A 569 29.74 -9.23 15.99
CA ASP A 569 29.26 -8.02 16.67
C ASP A 569 27.80 -7.68 16.38
N ASP A 570 27.15 -8.45 15.51
CA ASP A 570 25.79 -8.26 15.02
C ASP A 570 24.76 -9.09 15.80
N LYS A 571 23.51 -9.02 15.37
CA LYS A 571 22.41 -9.69 16.05
C LYS A 571 21.36 -10.20 15.05
N LEU A 572 20.94 -11.47 15.19
CA LEU A 572 19.77 -12.00 14.50
C LEU A 572 18.47 -11.63 15.23
N ALA A 573 17.41 -11.39 14.46
CA ALA A 573 16.05 -11.29 15.01
C ALA A 573 15.60 -12.67 15.56
N PRO A 574 14.77 -12.75 16.60
CA PRO A 574 14.40 -14.03 17.24
C PRO A 574 13.69 -15.02 16.32
N TYR A 575 13.10 -14.55 15.23
CA TYR A 575 12.36 -15.37 14.24
C TYR A 575 13.16 -15.57 12.94
N ALA A 576 14.42 -15.19 12.88
CA ALA A 576 15.19 -15.20 11.65
C ALA A 576 15.27 -16.61 11.04
N LEU A 577 15.67 -17.60 11.81
CA LEU A 577 15.80 -18.98 11.33
C LEU A 577 14.43 -19.65 11.07
N PHE A 578 13.38 -19.20 11.75
CA PHE A 578 12.02 -19.66 11.45
C PHE A 578 11.60 -19.25 10.04
N PHE A 579 11.74 -17.97 9.68
CA PHE A 579 11.37 -17.50 8.35
C PHE A 579 12.24 -18.12 7.24
N VAL A 580 13.53 -18.30 7.51
CA VAL A 580 14.43 -19.01 6.57
C VAL A 580 13.98 -20.46 6.37
N ALA A 581 13.73 -21.20 7.44
CA ALA A 581 13.26 -22.59 7.36
C ALA A 581 11.90 -22.70 6.68
N GLN A 582 10.98 -21.76 6.96
CA GLN A 582 9.69 -21.68 6.29
C GLN A 582 9.86 -21.46 4.79
N GLU A 583 10.71 -20.51 4.39
CA GLU A 583 10.99 -20.23 2.97
C GLU A 583 11.56 -21.44 2.25
N ILE A 584 12.49 -22.18 2.88
CA ILE A 584 13.04 -23.42 2.32
C ILE A 584 11.97 -24.49 2.13
N VAL A 585 11.08 -24.66 3.11
CA VAL A 585 10.00 -25.66 3.05
C VAL A 585 8.99 -25.31 1.96
N LEU A 586 8.65 -24.02 1.82
CA LEU A 586 7.71 -23.56 0.80
C LEU A 586 8.29 -23.54 -0.61
N ASN A 587 9.59 -23.30 -0.72
CA ASN A 587 10.33 -23.18 -1.98
C ASN A 587 11.58 -24.08 -1.98
N PRO A 588 11.43 -25.42 -2.14
CA PRO A 588 12.56 -26.36 -2.02
C PRO A 588 13.66 -26.18 -3.08
N GLN A 589 13.38 -25.43 -4.16
CA GLN A 589 14.37 -25.08 -5.19
C GLN A 589 15.26 -23.88 -4.81
N ALA A 590 14.96 -23.18 -3.70
CA ALA A 590 15.76 -22.03 -3.26
C ALA A 590 17.19 -22.46 -2.93
N GLU A 591 18.19 -21.86 -3.58
CA GLU A 591 19.60 -22.09 -3.30
C GLU A 591 20.28 -20.88 -2.61
N LEU A 592 19.67 -19.68 -2.75
CA LEU A 592 20.10 -18.46 -2.09
C LEU A 592 18.88 -17.72 -1.54
N ILE A 593 18.92 -17.39 -0.25
CA ILE A 593 17.86 -16.66 0.46
C ILE A 593 18.49 -15.45 1.10
N TYR A 594 17.79 -14.30 1.09
CA TYR A 594 18.21 -13.11 1.79
C TYR A 594 17.02 -12.39 2.42
N SER A 595 17.29 -11.55 3.42
CA SER A 595 16.25 -10.80 4.13
C SER A 595 16.49 -9.29 4.11
N ASP A 596 15.49 -8.55 4.58
CA ASP A 596 15.68 -7.15 4.97
C ASP A 596 16.58 -7.05 6.20
N GLU A 597 17.21 -5.87 6.39
CA GLU A 597 18.10 -5.58 7.49
C GLU A 597 17.89 -4.18 8.05
N ASP A 598 18.38 -3.93 9.25
CA ASP A 598 18.51 -2.60 9.82
C ASP A 598 19.80 -2.47 10.62
N LYS A 599 20.02 -1.28 11.19
CA LYS A 599 21.22 -1.04 12.01
C LYS A 599 20.89 -0.90 13.48
N LEU A 600 21.87 -1.23 14.32
CA LEU A 600 21.89 -0.91 15.74
C LEU A 600 22.85 0.26 15.98
N ASN A 601 22.34 1.34 16.58
CA ASN A 601 23.16 2.47 17.00
C ASN A 601 23.95 2.11 18.30
N ASP A 602 24.80 3.04 18.78
CA ASP A 602 25.61 2.87 19.98
C ASP A 602 24.79 2.53 21.24
N GLU A 603 23.51 2.87 21.28
CA GLU A 603 22.58 2.59 22.36
C GLU A 603 21.86 1.23 22.18
N GLY A 604 22.13 0.53 21.09
CA GLY A 604 21.48 -0.75 20.73
C GLY A 604 20.03 -0.56 20.22
N VAL A 605 19.67 0.66 19.80
CA VAL A 605 18.36 0.97 19.21
C VAL A 605 18.40 0.75 17.70
N ARG A 606 17.39 0.07 17.15
CA ARG A 606 17.24 -0.18 15.72
C ARG A 606 16.99 1.12 14.95
N CYS A 607 17.72 1.32 13.87
CA CYS A 607 17.65 2.48 12.96
C CYS A 607 18.04 2.08 11.52
N ASP A 608 17.96 3.02 10.58
CA ASP A 608 18.47 2.89 9.20
C ASP A 608 18.07 1.57 8.52
N HIS A 609 16.77 1.29 8.47
CA HIS A 609 16.23 0.10 7.82
C HIS A 609 16.57 0.05 6.34
N TYR A 610 16.87 -1.15 5.83
CA TYR A 610 16.98 -1.45 4.41
C TYR A 610 15.94 -2.51 4.01
N PHE A 611 14.81 -2.05 3.53
CA PHE A 611 13.76 -2.85 2.91
C PHE A 611 14.11 -3.08 1.45
N LYS A 612 14.56 -4.26 1.15
CA LYS A 612 15.12 -4.65 -0.15
C LYS A 612 14.01 -5.01 -1.14
N PRO A 613 14.21 -4.84 -2.46
CA PRO A 613 13.35 -5.49 -3.46
C PRO A 613 13.62 -6.99 -3.54
N ASP A 614 12.77 -7.72 -4.25
CA ASP A 614 13.14 -9.07 -4.74
C ASP A 614 14.37 -8.97 -5.64
N PHE A 615 15.02 -10.10 -5.96
CA PHE A 615 16.32 -10.11 -6.63
C PHE A 615 16.35 -9.21 -7.88
N ASN A 616 17.26 -8.25 -7.87
CA ASN A 616 17.42 -7.20 -8.87
C ASN A 616 18.86 -7.22 -9.39
N PRO A 617 19.11 -7.83 -10.57
CA PRO A 617 20.45 -8.10 -11.05
C PRO A 617 21.28 -6.85 -11.34
N ASP A 618 20.69 -5.76 -11.80
CA ASP A 618 21.44 -4.53 -12.06
C ASP A 618 21.68 -3.74 -10.77
N LEU A 619 20.75 -3.74 -9.82
CA LEU A 619 20.97 -3.20 -8.47
C LEU A 619 22.05 -4.01 -7.73
N MET A 620 22.06 -5.34 -7.91
CA MET A 620 23.12 -6.21 -7.35
C MET A 620 24.49 -5.90 -7.90
N ARG A 621 24.62 -5.39 -9.14
CA ARG A 621 25.89 -4.91 -9.71
C ARG A 621 26.25 -3.51 -9.27
N ALA A 622 25.26 -2.71 -8.83
CA ALA A 622 25.49 -1.37 -8.32
C ALA A 622 25.96 -1.37 -6.85
N HIS A 623 25.53 -2.34 -6.07
CA HIS A 623 25.98 -2.58 -4.69
C HIS A 623 25.56 -3.98 -4.22
N ASN A 624 26.15 -4.47 -3.12
CA ASN A 624 25.75 -5.73 -2.50
C ASN A 624 24.34 -5.60 -1.85
N MET A 625 23.28 -5.81 -2.63
CA MET A 625 21.92 -5.73 -2.11
C MET A 625 21.53 -6.93 -1.22
N ILE A 626 22.23 -8.06 -1.34
CA ILE A 626 21.97 -9.26 -0.52
C ILE A 626 22.47 -9.05 0.89
N CYS A 627 23.73 -8.63 1.06
CA CYS A 627 24.42 -8.30 2.32
C CYS A 627 23.99 -9.22 3.49
N HIS A 628 23.19 -8.73 4.41
CA HIS A 628 22.67 -9.45 5.56
C HIS A 628 21.13 -9.59 5.46
N PHE A 629 20.44 -10.70 5.85
CA PHE A 629 21.02 -11.97 6.22
C PHE A 629 21.08 -12.86 4.99
N GLY A 630 22.28 -13.14 4.47
CA GLY A 630 22.49 -14.04 3.33
C GLY A 630 22.56 -15.50 3.77
N VAL A 631 21.70 -16.36 3.22
CA VAL A 631 21.63 -17.79 3.51
C VAL A 631 21.77 -18.57 2.20
N TYR A 632 22.70 -19.50 2.16
CA TYR A 632 23.10 -20.22 0.95
C TYR A 632 22.91 -21.72 1.16
N GLN A 633 22.43 -22.44 0.14
CA GLN A 633 22.48 -23.89 0.16
C GLN A 633 23.93 -24.35 0.24
N ARG A 634 24.25 -25.26 1.17
CA ARG A 634 25.65 -25.71 1.40
C ARG A 634 26.31 -26.26 0.14
N SER A 635 25.55 -27.02 -0.67
CA SER A 635 26.06 -27.57 -1.94
C SER A 635 26.43 -26.47 -2.95
N LEU A 636 25.77 -25.30 -2.91
CA LEU A 636 26.12 -24.16 -3.76
C LEU A 636 27.45 -23.53 -3.33
N LEU A 637 27.68 -23.38 -2.00
CA LEU A 637 28.96 -22.91 -1.46
C LEU A 637 30.13 -23.86 -1.81
N GLU A 638 29.88 -25.16 -1.76
CA GLU A 638 30.87 -26.19 -2.19
C GLU A 638 31.18 -26.07 -3.69
N LYS A 639 30.16 -25.88 -4.56
CA LYS A 639 30.35 -25.71 -6.01
C LYS A 639 31.20 -24.49 -6.36
N VAL A 640 31.10 -23.38 -5.58
CA VAL A 640 31.87 -22.15 -5.82
C VAL A 640 33.18 -22.09 -5.05
N GLY A 641 33.46 -23.06 -4.16
CA GLY A 641 34.71 -23.18 -3.40
C GLY A 641 34.81 -22.23 -2.19
N GLY A 642 33.68 -21.88 -1.57
CA GLY A 642 33.63 -21.01 -0.39
C GLY A 642 34.01 -19.56 -0.67
N ILE A 643 34.49 -18.85 0.33
CA ILE A 643 34.93 -17.46 0.26
C ILE A 643 36.34 -17.35 -0.28
N ARG A 644 36.59 -16.39 -1.18
CA ARG A 644 37.94 -16.12 -1.73
C ARG A 644 38.70 -15.11 -0.87
N GLU A 645 39.97 -15.36 -0.65
CA GLU A 645 40.94 -14.42 -0.06
C GLU A 645 41.25 -13.30 -1.08
N GLY A 646 41.55 -12.10 -0.60
CA GLY A 646 41.89 -10.93 -1.43
C GLY A 646 40.70 -10.06 -1.78
N TYR A 647 39.50 -10.39 -1.30
CA TYR A 647 38.25 -9.60 -1.43
C TYR A 647 37.73 -9.12 -0.07
N GLU A 648 38.59 -9.03 0.94
CA GLU A 648 38.23 -8.56 2.27
C GLU A 648 37.55 -7.19 2.18
N GLY A 649 36.47 -7.02 2.91
CA GLY A 649 35.58 -5.84 2.81
C GLY A 649 34.48 -5.95 1.77
N ALA A 650 34.57 -6.93 0.83
CA ALA A 650 33.53 -7.28 -0.13
C ALA A 650 33.50 -8.81 -0.39
N GLN A 651 33.98 -9.62 0.56
CA GLN A 651 34.11 -11.08 0.44
C GLN A 651 32.76 -11.79 0.29
N ASP A 652 31.73 -11.30 0.97
CA ASP A 652 30.36 -11.76 0.88
C ASP A 652 29.72 -11.37 -0.45
N TYR A 653 30.04 -10.18 -0.97
CA TYR A 653 29.60 -9.72 -2.29
C TYR A 653 30.19 -10.58 -3.41
N ASP A 654 31.51 -10.83 -3.37
CA ASP A 654 32.18 -11.76 -4.28
C ASP A 654 31.54 -13.16 -4.24
N LEU A 655 31.29 -13.69 -3.02
CA LEU A 655 30.64 -14.98 -2.84
C LEU A 655 29.24 -14.98 -3.49
N ALA A 656 28.42 -13.96 -3.23
CA ALA A 656 27.08 -13.86 -3.77
C ALA A 656 27.10 -13.82 -5.30
N LEU A 657 27.96 -13.01 -5.93
CA LEU A 657 28.12 -12.94 -7.38
C LEU A 657 28.55 -14.29 -7.99
N ARG A 658 29.47 -15.01 -7.36
CA ARG A 658 29.88 -16.34 -7.80
C ARG A 658 28.78 -17.39 -7.67
N CYS A 659 27.98 -17.34 -6.62
CA CYS A 659 26.79 -18.18 -6.44
C CYS A 659 25.75 -17.90 -7.52
N LEU A 660 25.43 -16.63 -7.78
CA LEU A 660 24.45 -16.19 -8.79
C LEU A 660 24.82 -16.63 -10.23
N ARG A 661 26.08 -16.94 -10.53
CA ARG A 661 26.48 -17.55 -11.81
C ARG A 661 26.13 -19.04 -11.95
N LYS A 662 25.79 -19.72 -10.86
CA LYS A 662 25.59 -21.18 -10.82
C LYS A 662 24.12 -21.58 -10.67
N ILE A 663 23.23 -20.61 -10.55
CA ILE A 663 21.79 -20.81 -10.29
C ILE A 663 20.93 -19.99 -11.26
N GLU A 664 19.66 -20.35 -11.36
CA GLU A 664 18.65 -19.57 -12.08
C GLU A 664 18.00 -18.56 -11.12
N PRO A 665 18.45 -17.29 -11.12
CA PRO A 665 18.11 -16.35 -10.03
C PRO A 665 16.61 -16.14 -9.84
N ARG A 666 15.79 -16.18 -10.90
CA ARG A 666 14.34 -15.98 -10.78
C ARG A 666 13.63 -17.06 -9.98
N GLU A 667 14.15 -18.27 -10.00
CA GLU A 667 13.55 -19.42 -9.32
C GLU A 667 14.23 -19.76 -8.01
N GLN A 668 15.57 -19.61 -7.97
CA GLN A 668 16.41 -20.12 -6.89
C GLN A 668 16.91 -19.05 -5.91
N VAL A 669 16.69 -17.75 -6.21
CA VAL A 669 16.92 -16.65 -5.25
C VAL A 669 15.60 -16.22 -4.62
N ARG A 670 15.56 -16.22 -3.29
CA ARG A 670 14.36 -15.88 -2.54
C ARG A 670 14.62 -14.72 -1.59
N HIS A 671 13.69 -13.78 -1.55
CA HIS A 671 13.70 -12.64 -0.63
C HIS A 671 12.66 -12.82 0.46
N ILE A 672 13.09 -12.66 1.70
CA ILE A 672 12.21 -12.61 2.86
C ILE A 672 12.04 -11.15 3.27
N PRO A 673 10.87 -10.50 3.03
CA PRO A 673 10.65 -9.09 3.31
C PRO A 673 10.40 -8.83 4.82
N TRP A 674 11.31 -9.31 5.65
CA TRP A 674 11.35 -9.15 7.09
C TRP A 674 12.73 -8.74 7.53
N VAL A 675 12.83 -7.84 8.52
CA VAL A 675 14.11 -7.48 9.13
C VAL A 675 14.55 -8.61 10.03
N LEU A 676 15.41 -9.48 9.50
CA LEU A 676 15.92 -10.65 10.20
C LEU A 676 17.31 -10.44 10.77
N TYR A 677 18.01 -9.38 10.37
CA TYR A 677 19.38 -9.08 10.75
C TYR A 677 19.52 -7.63 11.22
N HIS A 678 20.28 -7.43 12.29
CA HIS A 678 20.55 -6.12 12.87
C HIS A 678 22.05 -5.87 12.87
N TRP A 679 22.52 -5.01 11.96
CA TRP A 679 23.91 -4.67 11.75
C TRP A 679 24.37 -3.59 12.72
N ARG A 680 25.44 -3.84 13.50
CA ARG A 680 25.95 -2.87 14.47
C ARG A 680 26.81 -1.81 13.80
N ALA A 681 26.39 -0.56 13.90
CA ALA A 681 27.13 0.57 13.40
C ALA A 681 28.19 1.00 14.43
N ILE A 682 29.41 0.49 14.32
CA ILE A 682 30.56 0.90 15.14
C ILE A 682 31.53 1.77 14.34
N PRO A 683 32.32 2.67 14.99
CA PRO A 683 33.25 3.56 14.29
C PRO A 683 34.29 2.86 13.41
N GLU A 684 34.65 1.61 13.74
CA GLU A 684 35.66 0.80 13.04
C GLU A 684 35.03 -0.10 11.96
N SER A 685 33.71 -0.19 11.87
CA SER A 685 33.04 -0.97 10.81
C SER A 685 32.99 -0.21 9.48
N THR A 686 32.90 -0.95 8.37
CA THR A 686 32.64 -0.39 7.03
C THR A 686 31.37 0.45 6.98
N ALA A 687 30.48 0.29 7.97
CA ALA A 687 29.24 1.07 8.12
C ALA A 687 29.44 2.55 8.50
N SER A 688 30.59 2.93 9.11
CA SER A 688 30.77 4.26 9.75
C SER A 688 31.58 5.26 8.97
N GLY A 689 32.24 4.89 7.87
CA GLY A 689 33.01 5.80 6.98
C GLY A 689 34.49 6.00 7.36
N GLY A 690 35.33 6.40 6.39
CA GLY A 690 36.74 6.67 6.54
C GLY A 690 37.63 5.83 5.61
N GLU A 691 38.92 5.65 5.95
CA GLU A 691 39.87 4.88 5.14
C GLU A 691 39.46 3.42 4.89
N ALA A 692 38.61 2.85 5.77
CA ALA A 692 38.02 1.52 5.60
C ALA A 692 37.11 1.40 4.36
N LYS A 693 36.56 2.50 3.86
CA LYS A 693 35.70 2.49 2.67
C LYS A 693 36.48 2.33 1.37
N SER A 694 37.70 2.87 1.26
CA SER A 694 38.41 2.84 -0.03
C SER A 694 38.82 1.42 -0.44
N TYR A 695 39.30 0.59 0.48
CA TYR A 695 39.68 -0.79 0.14
C TYR A 695 38.46 -1.67 -0.14
N ALA A 696 37.32 -1.41 0.54
CA ALA A 696 36.10 -2.17 0.36
C ALA A 696 35.46 -1.89 -1.02
N ILE A 697 35.42 -0.62 -1.47
CA ILE A 697 34.93 -0.29 -2.81
C ILE A 697 35.84 -0.86 -3.91
N ASP A 698 37.16 -0.83 -3.73
CA ASP A 698 38.09 -1.43 -4.67
C ASP A 698 37.91 -2.94 -4.78
N ALA A 699 37.67 -3.63 -3.67
CA ALA A 699 37.35 -5.06 -3.64
C ALA A 699 36.00 -5.36 -4.30
N ALA A 700 34.98 -4.52 -4.08
CA ALA A 700 33.66 -4.64 -4.69
C ALA A 700 33.72 -4.43 -6.22
N ILE A 701 34.50 -3.43 -6.70
CA ILE A 701 34.73 -3.20 -8.13
C ILE A 701 35.36 -4.45 -8.75
N ARG A 702 36.46 -4.98 -8.16
CA ARG A 702 37.11 -6.21 -8.66
C ARG A 702 36.14 -7.41 -8.68
N ALA A 703 35.25 -7.54 -7.69
CA ALA A 703 34.28 -8.64 -7.66
C ALA A 703 33.29 -8.56 -8.83
N VAL A 704 32.84 -7.35 -9.17
CA VAL A 704 31.94 -7.12 -10.33
C VAL A 704 32.69 -7.28 -11.65
N GLU A 705 33.92 -6.78 -11.77
CA GLU A 705 34.77 -6.98 -12.95
C GLU A 705 34.99 -8.47 -13.23
N ASP A 706 35.34 -9.27 -12.20
CA ASP A 706 35.48 -10.73 -12.31
C ASP A 706 34.15 -11.38 -12.75
N ASP A 707 33.01 -10.97 -12.18
CA ASP A 707 31.71 -11.53 -12.57
C ASP A 707 31.42 -11.29 -14.06
N LEU A 708 31.63 -10.06 -14.54
CA LEU A 708 31.40 -9.67 -15.93
C LEU A 708 32.40 -10.36 -16.86
N SER A 709 33.67 -10.43 -16.48
CA SER A 709 34.73 -11.11 -17.26
C SER A 709 34.42 -12.58 -17.46
N VAL A 710 34.02 -13.31 -16.40
CA VAL A 710 33.62 -14.72 -16.49
C VAL A 710 32.38 -14.94 -17.34
N ARG A 711 31.46 -13.94 -17.38
CA ARG A 711 30.30 -13.97 -18.28
C ARG A 711 30.64 -13.57 -19.71
N GLY A 712 31.88 -13.16 -20.02
CA GLY A 712 32.31 -12.70 -21.33
C GLY A 712 31.72 -11.32 -21.72
N VAL A 713 31.32 -10.52 -20.72
CA VAL A 713 30.73 -9.19 -20.92
C VAL A 713 31.83 -8.14 -20.86
N LYS A 714 31.89 -7.29 -21.88
CA LYS A 714 32.84 -6.16 -21.95
C LYS A 714 32.18 -4.92 -21.33
N ALA A 715 32.75 -4.44 -20.25
CA ALA A 715 32.28 -3.24 -19.54
C ALA A 715 33.41 -2.63 -18.72
N ASP A 716 33.32 -1.34 -18.42
CA ASP A 716 34.14 -0.67 -17.41
C ASP A 716 33.36 -0.63 -16.09
N VAL A 717 34.01 -1.04 -15.00
CA VAL A 717 33.42 -1.00 -13.66
C VAL A 717 34.09 0.12 -12.88
N VAL A 718 33.31 1.11 -12.46
CA VAL A 718 33.85 2.29 -11.78
C VAL A 718 33.01 2.65 -10.56
N GLU A 719 33.56 3.44 -9.64
CA GLU A 719 32.73 4.05 -8.61
C GLU A 719 31.73 5.03 -9.23
N SER A 720 30.50 5.07 -8.71
CA SER A 720 29.44 5.91 -9.21
C SER A 720 29.74 7.41 -8.93
N GLU A 721 29.61 8.23 -9.96
CA GLU A 721 29.73 9.69 -9.84
C GLU A 721 28.55 10.33 -9.09
N LEU A 722 27.43 9.63 -9.01
CA LEU A 722 26.20 10.13 -8.40
C LEU A 722 26.11 9.81 -6.91
N ILE A 723 26.79 8.74 -6.44
CA ILE A 723 26.75 8.32 -5.04
C ILE A 723 28.05 7.59 -4.65
N GLU A 724 28.76 8.13 -3.68
CA GLU A 724 30.00 7.59 -3.14
C GLU A 724 29.83 6.17 -2.54
N GLY A 725 30.77 5.27 -2.78
CA GLY A 725 30.76 3.91 -2.26
C GLY A 725 29.86 2.93 -3.02
N MET A 726 29.31 3.34 -4.15
CA MET A 726 28.47 2.50 -5.04
C MET A 726 29.11 2.37 -6.41
N ILE A 727 28.67 1.38 -7.19
CA ILE A 727 29.30 0.99 -8.44
C ILE A 727 28.44 1.41 -9.64
N ARG A 728 29.09 1.86 -10.71
CA ARG A 728 28.52 2.00 -12.05
C ARG A 728 29.19 1.02 -13.00
N VAL A 729 28.40 0.25 -13.74
CA VAL A 729 28.86 -0.60 -14.84
C VAL A 729 28.53 0.09 -16.16
N ARG A 730 29.58 0.42 -16.95
CA ARG A 730 29.46 1.01 -18.29
C ARG A 730 29.66 -0.09 -19.33
N TYR A 731 28.59 -0.59 -19.92
CA TYR A 731 28.65 -1.65 -20.94
C TYR A 731 29.14 -1.09 -22.26
N HIS A 732 30.06 -1.80 -22.90
CA HIS A 732 30.60 -1.40 -24.20
C HIS A 732 29.63 -1.75 -25.32
N LEU A 733 29.39 -0.81 -26.20
CA LEU A 733 28.72 -1.05 -27.47
C LEU A 733 29.62 -1.88 -28.42
N PRO A 734 29.04 -2.69 -29.34
CA PRO A 734 29.81 -3.37 -30.37
C PRO A 734 30.42 -2.37 -31.37
N GLU A 735 31.44 -2.79 -32.13
CA GLU A 735 32.07 -1.92 -33.15
C GLU A 735 31.05 -1.45 -34.20
N ALA A 736 30.14 -2.32 -34.64
CA ALA A 736 28.98 -1.95 -35.45
C ALA A 736 27.83 -1.63 -34.47
N VAL A 737 27.68 -0.36 -34.12
CA VAL A 737 26.59 0.09 -33.26
C VAL A 737 25.23 -0.15 -33.91
N PRO A 738 24.21 -0.65 -33.19
CA PRO A 738 22.89 -0.93 -33.75
C PRO A 738 22.17 0.36 -34.15
N LEU A 739 21.39 0.31 -35.20
CA LEU A 739 20.54 1.43 -35.61
C LEU A 739 19.39 1.59 -34.62
N VAL A 740 19.16 2.81 -34.14
CA VAL A 740 18.03 3.18 -33.28
C VAL A 740 16.99 3.94 -34.08
N SER A 741 15.74 3.47 -34.12
CA SER A 741 14.61 4.27 -34.65
C SER A 741 13.95 5.03 -33.50
N ILE A 742 14.09 6.35 -33.45
CA ILE A 742 13.45 7.25 -32.51
C ILE A 742 12.06 7.59 -33.09
N ILE A 743 11.00 7.18 -32.39
CA ILE A 743 9.60 7.32 -32.81
C ILE A 743 8.94 8.41 -31.97
N ILE A 744 8.43 9.46 -32.65
CA ILE A 744 7.88 10.66 -32.00
C ILE A 744 6.47 10.94 -32.55
N PRO A 745 5.40 10.51 -31.87
CA PRO A 745 4.03 10.90 -32.19
C PRO A 745 3.80 12.38 -31.89
N THR A 746 3.10 13.10 -32.77
CA THR A 746 2.79 14.51 -32.56
C THR A 746 1.46 14.90 -33.21
N ARG A 747 0.86 16.00 -32.73
CA ARG A 747 -0.27 16.67 -33.35
C ARG A 747 -0.25 18.17 -33.03
N ASN A 748 -0.19 19.04 -34.08
CA ASN A 748 -0.22 20.52 -33.93
C ASN A 748 0.84 21.07 -32.94
N GLY A 749 1.96 20.36 -32.75
CA GLY A 749 2.96 20.60 -31.73
C GLY A 749 4.25 21.21 -32.25
N LYS A 750 4.26 22.06 -33.34
CA LYS A 750 5.48 22.56 -33.97
C LYS A 750 6.56 22.97 -32.95
N ARG A 751 6.23 23.82 -31.97
CA ARG A 751 7.22 24.38 -31.03
C ARG A 751 7.89 23.29 -30.19
N LEU A 752 7.11 22.34 -29.65
CA LEU A 752 7.62 21.26 -28.81
C LEU A 752 8.42 20.26 -29.63
N LEU A 753 7.85 19.82 -30.77
CA LEU A 753 8.52 18.91 -31.69
C LEU A 753 9.84 19.49 -32.21
N GLN A 754 9.88 20.78 -32.57
CA GLN A 754 11.09 21.44 -33.00
C GLN A 754 12.15 21.43 -31.90
N GLN A 755 11.78 21.82 -30.68
CA GLN A 755 12.68 21.78 -29.51
C GLN A 755 13.20 20.36 -29.25
N CYS A 756 12.35 19.34 -29.36
CA CYS A 756 12.69 17.94 -29.19
C CYS A 756 13.73 17.52 -30.25
N ILE A 757 13.44 17.69 -31.53
CA ILE A 757 14.32 17.29 -32.65
C ILE A 757 15.64 18.07 -32.60
N GLU A 758 15.63 19.39 -32.41
CA GLU A 758 16.83 20.21 -32.27
C GLU A 758 17.69 19.71 -31.11
N SER A 759 17.10 19.43 -29.93
CA SER A 759 17.85 18.90 -28.79
C SER A 759 18.48 17.53 -29.03
N ILE A 760 17.79 16.66 -29.78
CA ILE A 760 18.34 15.36 -30.19
C ILE A 760 19.55 15.57 -31.10
N ARG A 761 19.40 16.38 -32.16
CA ARG A 761 20.45 16.60 -33.16
C ARG A 761 21.68 17.31 -32.58
N ASP A 762 21.45 18.32 -31.75
CA ASP A 762 22.54 19.16 -31.23
C ASP A 762 23.35 18.49 -30.12
N ARG A 763 22.72 17.57 -29.36
CA ARG A 763 23.34 17.04 -28.13
C ARG A 763 23.65 15.53 -28.20
N THR A 764 23.03 14.72 -29.07
CA THR A 764 23.21 13.27 -29.09
C THR A 764 24.55 12.88 -29.71
N LEU A 765 25.38 12.15 -28.95
CA LEU A 765 26.67 11.64 -29.43
C LEU A 765 26.56 10.30 -30.19
N TYR A 766 25.48 9.59 -30.04
CA TYR A 766 25.22 8.32 -30.73
C TYR A 766 24.87 8.60 -32.21
N GLU A 767 25.64 8.06 -33.17
CA GLU A 767 25.53 8.45 -34.60
C GLU A 767 24.53 7.59 -35.39
N ALA A 768 24.24 6.36 -34.92
CA ALA A 768 23.42 5.40 -35.67
C ALA A 768 21.93 5.47 -35.28
N TYR A 769 21.25 6.57 -35.64
CA TYR A 769 19.81 6.68 -35.44
C TYR A 769 19.08 7.26 -36.64
N GLU A 770 17.78 6.98 -36.73
CA GLU A 770 16.81 7.68 -37.59
C GLU A 770 15.67 8.23 -36.73
N ILE A 771 15.03 9.31 -37.16
CA ILE A 771 13.87 9.89 -36.50
C ILE A 771 12.63 9.64 -37.33
N ILE A 772 11.58 9.09 -36.73
CA ILE A 772 10.27 8.87 -37.35
C ILE A 772 9.24 9.73 -36.61
N VAL A 773 8.86 10.83 -37.21
CA VAL A 773 7.77 11.68 -36.69
C VAL A 773 6.45 11.11 -37.21
N VAL A 774 5.49 10.86 -36.29
CA VAL A 774 4.16 10.36 -36.69
C VAL A 774 3.12 11.46 -36.46
N ASP A 775 2.67 12.05 -37.54
CA ASP A 775 1.66 13.10 -37.54
C ASP A 775 0.25 12.52 -37.41
N ASN A 776 -0.40 12.71 -36.25
CA ASN A 776 -1.78 12.32 -36.03
C ASN A 776 -2.76 13.44 -36.36
N GLN A 777 -2.98 13.64 -37.70
CA GLN A 777 -4.00 14.57 -38.22
C GLN A 777 -3.77 16.04 -37.79
N SER A 778 -2.54 16.54 -37.91
CA SER A 778 -2.32 17.97 -37.73
C SER A 778 -3.03 18.77 -38.81
N ASP A 779 -3.60 19.89 -38.45
CA ASP A 779 -4.33 20.85 -39.26
C ASP A 779 -3.80 22.30 -39.08
N ASP A 780 -2.82 22.51 -38.21
CA ASP A 780 -2.10 23.77 -38.07
C ASP A 780 -1.09 23.96 -39.18
N GLN A 781 -1.22 25.05 -39.97
CA GLN A 781 -0.37 25.30 -41.15
C GLN A 781 1.11 25.39 -40.79
N ALA A 782 1.46 26.00 -39.63
CA ALA A 782 2.85 26.14 -39.23
C ALA A 782 3.49 24.76 -38.92
N THR A 783 2.72 23.81 -38.41
CA THR A 783 3.15 22.43 -38.15
C THR A 783 3.33 21.69 -39.47
N LEU A 784 2.39 21.86 -40.44
CA LEU A 784 2.46 21.21 -41.74
C LEU A 784 3.64 21.73 -42.58
N ASP A 785 3.95 23.03 -42.52
CA ASP A 785 5.12 23.63 -43.14
C ASP A 785 6.42 23.03 -42.57
N TYR A 786 6.48 22.91 -41.24
CA TYR A 786 7.62 22.28 -40.56
C TYR A 786 7.80 20.79 -40.92
N PHE A 787 6.74 20.04 -41.13
CA PHE A 787 6.81 18.66 -41.63
C PHE A 787 7.41 18.59 -43.05
N THR A 788 7.15 19.61 -43.88
CA THR A 788 7.74 19.70 -45.20
C THR A 788 9.25 19.95 -45.13
N GLU A 789 9.68 20.85 -44.23
CA GLU A 789 11.09 21.09 -43.94
C GLU A 789 11.80 19.81 -43.45
N LEU A 790 11.18 19.09 -42.49
CA LEU A 790 11.74 17.84 -41.94
C LEU A 790 11.88 16.73 -43.00
N ASN A 791 10.98 16.62 -43.96
CA ASN A 791 11.06 15.61 -45.00
C ASN A 791 12.17 15.89 -46.07
N GLU A 792 12.79 17.07 -46.04
CA GLU A 792 13.98 17.36 -46.86
C GLU A 792 15.26 16.77 -46.23
N GLU A 793 15.22 16.38 -44.97
CA GLU A 793 16.34 15.76 -44.23
C GLU A 793 16.40 14.25 -44.54
N THR A 794 17.61 13.69 -44.57
CA THR A 794 17.82 12.29 -44.94
C THR A 794 17.59 11.30 -43.80
N ASP A 795 17.71 11.75 -42.55
CA ASP A 795 17.64 10.97 -41.31
C ASP A 795 16.30 11.13 -40.60
N ILE A 796 15.37 11.98 -41.14
CA ILE A 796 14.04 12.22 -40.58
C ILE A 796 12.99 11.81 -41.60
N ARG A 797 11.94 11.14 -41.12
CA ARG A 797 10.77 10.80 -41.95
C ARG A 797 9.49 11.17 -41.17
N VAL A 798 8.59 11.88 -41.86
CA VAL A 798 7.27 12.21 -41.33
C VAL A 798 6.24 11.25 -41.94
N LEU A 799 5.56 10.49 -41.08
CA LEU A 799 4.50 9.56 -41.47
C LEU A 799 3.14 10.15 -41.08
N ARG A 800 2.17 10.13 -41.98
CA ARG A 800 0.80 10.59 -41.71
C ARG A 800 -0.06 9.43 -41.20
N TYR A 801 -0.62 9.55 -39.97
CA TYR A 801 -1.56 8.60 -39.38
C TYR A 801 -2.97 9.21 -39.34
N ASN A 802 -3.86 8.78 -40.26
CA ASN A 802 -5.17 9.36 -40.49
C ASN A 802 -6.31 8.65 -39.70
N HIS A 803 -6.05 8.25 -38.47
CA HIS A 803 -7.02 7.62 -37.57
C HIS A 803 -7.19 8.44 -36.26
N PRO A 804 -8.27 8.21 -35.51
CA PRO A 804 -8.43 8.82 -34.18
C PRO A 804 -7.21 8.59 -33.30
N PHE A 805 -6.99 9.52 -32.39
CA PHE A 805 -5.85 9.45 -31.47
C PHE A 805 -5.88 8.17 -30.63
N ASN A 806 -4.85 7.37 -30.75
CA ASN A 806 -4.57 6.19 -29.94
C ASN A 806 -3.04 6.03 -29.91
N PHE A 807 -2.43 6.35 -28.77
CA PHE A 807 -0.96 6.35 -28.64
C PHE A 807 -0.35 4.99 -28.98
N SER A 808 -0.98 3.91 -28.50
CA SER A 808 -0.56 2.53 -28.77
C SER A 808 -0.58 2.20 -30.27
N ALA A 809 -1.68 2.50 -30.95
CA ALA A 809 -1.82 2.24 -32.39
C ALA A 809 -0.87 3.10 -33.25
N ILE A 810 -0.65 4.37 -32.87
CA ILE A 810 0.27 5.27 -33.57
C ILE A 810 1.71 4.72 -33.51
N ASN A 811 2.14 4.28 -32.33
CA ASN A 811 3.49 3.72 -32.16
C ASN A 811 3.64 2.36 -32.85
N ASN A 812 2.64 1.47 -32.79
CA ASN A 812 2.65 0.20 -33.51
C ASN A 812 2.76 0.45 -35.05
N PHE A 813 1.99 1.40 -35.58
CA PHE A 813 2.09 1.80 -36.99
C PHE A 813 3.49 2.32 -37.34
N ALA A 814 4.12 3.11 -36.52
CA ALA A 814 5.45 3.63 -36.75
C ALA A 814 6.52 2.52 -36.82
N VAL A 815 6.39 1.51 -35.92
CA VAL A 815 7.31 0.36 -35.91
C VAL A 815 7.33 -0.40 -37.21
N GLU A 816 6.22 -0.52 -37.94
CA GLU A 816 6.17 -1.14 -39.29
C GLU A 816 7.06 -0.42 -40.31
N HIS A 817 7.34 0.86 -40.06
CA HIS A 817 8.15 1.71 -40.98
C HIS A 817 9.58 1.93 -40.44
N ALA A 818 9.86 1.58 -39.18
CA ALA A 818 11.16 1.72 -38.56
C ALA A 818 12.18 0.72 -39.14
N LYS A 819 13.46 1.10 -39.21
CA LYS A 819 14.55 0.25 -39.76
C LYS A 819 15.49 -0.23 -38.66
N GLY A 820 15.48 0.41 -37.48
CA GLY A 820 16.39 0.12 -36.38
C GLY A 820 16.14 -1.24 -35.71
N ASP A 821 17.20 -1.87 -35.26
CA ASP A 821 17.16 -3.04 -34.39
C ASP A 821 16.68 -2.69 -32.97
N LEU A 822 16.88 -1.41 -32.62
CA LEU A 822 16.39 -0.81 -31.37
C LEU A 822 15.30 0.22 -31.69
N LEU A 823 14.22 0.20 -30.95
CA LEU A 823 13.10 1.13 -31.04
C LEU A 823 13.14 2.04 -29.81
N CYS A 824 13.14 3.35 -30.02
CA CYS A 824 13.08 4.34 -28.94
C CYS A 824 11.77 5.13 -29.08
N PHE A 825 10.79 4.82 -28.24
CA PHE A 825 9.55 5.61 -28.15
C PHE A 825 9.82 6.88 -27.34
N MET A 826 9.42 8.02 -27.90
CA MET A 826 9.69 9.33 -27.29
C MET A 826 8.53 10.28 -27.52
N ASN A 827 8.13 11.01 -26.47
CA ASN A 827 7.15 12.09 -26.60
C ASN A 827 7.73 13.31 -27.32
N ASP A 828 6.88 14.10 -28.00
CA ASP A 828 7.26 15.32 -28.72
C ASP A 828 7.65 16.51 -27.82
N ASP A 829 7.47 16.38 -26.50
CA ASP A 829 7.79 17.38 -25.48
C ASP A 829 9.00 16.98 -24.61
N ILE A 830 9.88 16.14 -25.12
CA ILE A 830 11.17 15.77 -24.51
C ILE A 830 12.27 16.75 -24.96
N GLU A 831 13.20 17.07 -24.05
CA GLU A 831 14.42 17.84 -24.33
C GLU A 831 15.63 17.10 -23.74
N VAL A 832 16.62 16.78 -24.58
CA VAL A 832 17.84 16.07 -24.18
C VAL A 832 18.71 16.92 -23.25
N ILE A 833 19.19 16.33 -22.14
CA ILE A 833 20.17 16.94 -21.24
C ILE A 833 21.55 16.30 -21.44
N THR A 834 21.65 14.99 -21.21
CA THR A 834 22.93 14.25 -21.27
C THR A 834 23.29 13.89 -22.70
N PRO A 835 24.47 14.27 -23.22
CA PRO A 835 24.82 13.99 -24.62
C PRO A 835 24.89 12.50 -24.98
N ASP A 836 25.31 11.64 -24.06
CA ASP A 836 25.42 10.18 -24.27
C ASP A 836 24.16 9.40 -23.87
N TRP A 837 23.01 10.06 -23.72
CA TRP A 837 21.77 9.41 -23.27
C TRP A 837 21.38 8.18 -24.10
N LEU A 838 21.50 8.28 -25.44
CA LEU A 838 21.10 7.20 -26.34
C LEU A 838 22.11 6.05 -26.33
N GLY A 839 23.41 6.36 -26.22
CA GLY A 839 24.50 5.40 -26.03
C GLY A 839 24.36 4.62 -24.73
N GLU A 840 24.07 5.30 -23.63
CA GLU A 840 23.78 4.70 -22.33
C GLU A 840 22.58 3.73 -22.44
N MET A 841 21.44 4.18 -22.99
CA MET A 841 20.25 3.32 -23.15
C MET A 841 20.50 2.14 -24.09
N ALA A 842 21.19 2.37 -25.21
CA ALA A 842 21.50 1.33 -26.19
C ALA A 842 22.44 0.26 -25.61
N SER A 843 23.45 0.67 -24.83
CA SER A 843 24.41 -0.25 -24.21
C SER A 843 23.73 -1.26 -23.26
N HIS A 844 22.66 -0.83 -22.59
CA HIS A 844 21.80 -1.71 -21.81
C HIS A 844 20.81 -2.47 -22.67
N GLY A 845 20.20 -1.81 -23.66
CA GLY A 845 19.16 -2.38 -24.52
C GLY A 845 19.59 -3.58 -25.37
N ILE A 846 20.88 -3.67 -25.73
CA ILE A 846 21.44 -4.82 -26.49
C ILE A 846 21.66 -6.07 -25.64
N ARG A 847 21.64 -5.96 -24.33
CA ARG A 847 21.83 -7.08 -23.40
C ARG A 847 20.65 -8.05 -23.53
N GLN A 848 20.96 -9.34 -23.68
CA GLN A 848 19.95 -10.36 -23.96
C GLN A 848 18.87 -10.48 -22.86
N GLU A 849 19.25 -10.28 -21.60
CA GLU A 849 18.37 -10.36 -20.47
C GLU A 849 17.48 -9.09 -20.25
N ILE A 850 17.81 -7.97 -20.94
CA ILE A 850 17.08 -6.72 -20.83
C ILE A 850 15.99 -6.65 -21.91
N GLY A 851 14.79 -6.26 -21.52
CA GLY A 851 13.67 -6.02 -22.43
C GLY A 851 13.53 -4.53 -22.77
N ALA A 852 13.09 -3.74 -21.84
CA ALA A 852 12.94 -2.29 -22.01
C ALA A 852 13.94 -1.52 -21.15
N VAL A 853 14.39 -0.35 -21.63
CA VAL A 853 15.25 0.59 -20.93
C VAL A 853 14.56 1.93 -20.85
N GLY A 854 14.40 2.49 -19.63
CA GLY A 854 13.85 3.82 -19.36
C GLY A 854 14.92 4.82 -18.98
N ALA A 855 14.75 6.04 -19.44
CA ALA A 855 15.59 7.20 -19.11
C ALA A 855 15.15 7.85 -17.80
N ARG A 856 16.01 8.68 -17.22
CA ARG A 856 15.69 9.58 -16.12
C ARG A 856 15.05 10.85 -16.65
N LEU A 857 13.79 11.11 -16.27
CA LEU A 857 13.08 12.29 -16.73
C LEU A 857 12.93 13.33 -15.61
N TRP A 858 13.17 14.57 -15.96
CA TRP A 858 13.04 15.74 -15.10
C TRP A 858 11.87 16.63 -15.52
N TYR A 859 11.15 17.18 -14.57
CA TYR A 859 10.33 18.35 -14.83
C TYR A 859 11.20 19.56 -15.16
N PRO A 860 10.67 20.58 -15.89
CA PRO A 860 11.43 21.81 -16.19
C PRO A 860 11.91 22.60 -14.97
N ASP A 861 11.41 22.29 -13.77
CA ASP A 861 11.81 22.88 -12.49
C ASP A 861 12.85 22.04 -11.72
N ASP A 862 13.53 21.11 -12.40
CA ASP A 862 14.55 20.19 -11.86
C ASP A 862 14.04 19.25 -10.76
N ARG A 863 12.73 18.94 -10.71
CA ARG A 863 12.22 17.86 -9.89
C ARG A 863 12.11 16.57 -10.71
N LEU A 864 12.40 15.45 -10.05
CA LEU A 864 12.30 14.14 -10.68
C LEU A 864 10.86 13.86 -11.13
N GLN A 865 10.67 13.51 -12.40
CA GLN A 865 9.41 13.09 -12.95
C GLN A 865 9.35 11.57 -13.03
N HIS A 866 10.37 10.93 -13.61
CA HIS A 866 10.45 9.49 -13.80
C HIS A 866 11.78 8.94 -13.28
N GLY A 867 11.67 8.10 -12.24
CA GLY A 867 12.76 7.34 -11.63
C GLY A 867 12.50 5.82 -11.66
N GLY A 868 11.74 5.34 -12.69
CA GLY A 868 11.17 4.00 -12.75
C GLY A 868 9.69 3.97 -12.38
N VAL A 869 9.02 2.86 -12.62
CA VAL A 869 7.58 2.66 -12.32
C VAL A 869 7.42 1.49 -11.36
N VAL A 870 6.67 1.75 -10.27
CA VAL A 870 6.28 0.77 -9.25
C VAL A 870 4.82 0.38 -9.47
N LEU A 871 4.55 -0.93 -9.54
CA LEU A 871 3.20 -1.46 -9.69
C LEU A 871 2.40 -1.34 -8.39
N GLY A 872 1.10 -1.12 -8.52
CA GLY A 872 0.19 -0.93 -7.38
C GLY A 872 0.32 0.42 -6.66
N LEU A 873 1.30 1.25 -7.01
CA LEU A 873 1.49 2.59 -6.46
C LEU A 873 0.38 3.51 -6.97
N GLY A 874 -0.42 4.08 -6.06
CA GLY A 874 -1.57 4.90 -6.44
C GLY A 874 -2.74 4.15 -7.09
N GLY A 875 -2.73 2.81 -7.01
CA GLY A 875 -3.75 1.91 -7.56
C GLY A 875 -3.19 0.95 -8.62
N VAL A 876 -2.90 1.39 -9.83
CA VAL A 876 -2.36 0.53 -10.92
C VAL A 876 -0.84 0.61 -10.97
N ALA A 877 -0.28 1.80 -11.15
CA ALA A 877 1.16 2.03 -11.21
C ALA A 877 1.49 3.52 -11.02
N GLY A 878 2.65 3.81 -10.43
CA GLY A 878 3.12 5.18 -10.21
C GLY A 878 4.62 5.32 -10.40
N HIS A 879 5.08 6.57 -10.62
CA HIS A 879 6.50 6.85 -10.78
C HIS A 879 7.22 6.86 -9.43
N ALA A 880 8.31 6.12 -9.35
CA ALA A 880 9.17 6.10 -8.16
C ALA A 880 9.79 7.48 -7.90
N MET A 881 9.79 7.94 -6.63
CA MET A 881 10.42 9.17 -6.17
C MET A 881 9.95 10.44 -6.91
N LYS A 882 8.73 10.46 -7.47
CA LYS A 882 8.18 11.61 -8.20
C LYS A 882 8.26 12.88 -7.36
N TYR A 883 8.64 13.98 -8.00
CA TYR A 883 8.87 15.31 -7.40
C TYR A 883 10.07 15.40 -6.44
N ALA A 884 10.93 14.38 -6.33
CA ALA A 884 12.17 14.48 -5.58
C ALA A 884 13.08 15.60 -6.16
N ALA A 885 13.78 16.30 -5.28
CA ALA A 885 14.75 17.30 -5.71
C ALA A 885 15.96 16.65 -6.41
N LYS A 886 16.66 17.38 -7.28
CA LYS A 886 17.75 16.85 -8.13
C LYS A 886 18.92 16.28 -7.33
N ASP A 887 19.16 16.80 -6.14
CA ASP A 887 20.21 16.35 -5.21
C ASP A 887 19.76 15.20 -4.28
N ASN A 888 18.48 14.82 -4.33
CA ASN A 888 17.93 13.74 -3.51
C ASN A 888 18.30 12.38 -4.10
N LYS A 889 19.15 11.63 -3.40
CA LYS A 889 19.59 10.31 -3.82
C LYS A 889 18.53 9.22 -3.65
N GLY A 890 17.40 9.55 -3.01
CA GLY A 890 16.30 8.61 -2.76
C GLY A 890 16.61 7.60 -1.65
N TYR A 891 15.64 6.73 -1.41
CA TYR A 891 15.76 5.65 -0.44
C TYR A 891 16.89 4.68 -0.84
N MET A 892 17.92 4.53 0.00
CA MET A 892 19.08 3.67 -0.27
C MET A 892 19.74 3.91 -1.65
N GLY A 893 19.78 5.15 -2.12
CA GLY A 893 20.38 5.50 -3.41
C GLY A 893 19.52 5.20 -4.63
N ARG A 894 18.27 4.75 -4.47
CA ARG A 894 17.45 4.23 -5.58
C ARG A 894 17.02 5.27 -6.62
N SER A 895 17.21 6.56 -6.40
CA SER A 895 17.02 7.59 -7.44
C SER A 895 18.29 7.89 -8.27
N VAL A 896 19.42 7.22 -7.97
CA VAL A 896 20.73 7.47 -8.63
C VAL A 896 21.51 6.19 -8.98
N LEU A 897 20.93 5.00 -8.77
CA LEU A 897 21.53 3.70 -9.11
C LEU A 897 20.83 3.05 -10.31
N ILE A 898 21.60 2.42 -11.20
CA ILE A 898 21.05 1.56 -12.26
C ILE A 898 20.36 0.37 -11.61
N GLN A 899 19.13 0.09 -12.00
CA GLN A 899 18.34 -0.98 -11.40
C GLN A 899 17.20 -1.44 -12.31
N ASN A 900 16.63 -2.59 -11.97
CA ASN A 900 15.46 -3.11 -12.67
C ASN A 900 14.19 -2.68 -11.95
N TYR A 901 13.25 -2.13 -12.69
CA TYR A 901 11.89 -1.85 -12.27
C TYR A 901 10.90 -2.74 -13.01
N SER A 902 9.70 -2.87 -12.48
CA SER A 902 8.65 -3.65 -13.14
C SER A 902 8.17 -2.99 -14.42
N ALA A 903 8.23 -1.66 -14.49
CA ALA A 903 7.95 -0.93 -15.72
C ALA A 903 8.77 0.38 -15.82
N VAL A 904 8.83 0.95 -17.02
CA VAL A 904 9.39 2.25 -17.36
C VAL A 904 8.48 2.97 -18.34
N THR A 905 8.49 4.31 -18.34
CA THR A 905 7.54 5.08 -19.16
C THR A 905 7.93 5.20 -20.61
N ALA A 906 6.95 5.10 -21.52
CA ALA A 906 7.11 5.34 -22.95
C ALA A 906 7.30 6.82 -23.33
N ALA A 907 7.33 7.74 -22.37
CA ALA A 907 7.78 9.10 -22.64
C ALA A 907 9.24 9.16 -23.14
N CYS A 908 10.10 8.20 -22.68
CA CYS A 908 11.38 7.85 -23.31
C CYS A 908 11.74 6.40 -22.94
N LEU A 909 11.44 5.45 -23.83
CA LEU A 909 11.62 4.01 -23.64
C LEU A 909 12.33 3.40 -24.83
N LEU A 910 13.42 2.68 -24.57
CA LEU A 910 14.13 1.93 -25.61
C LEU A 910 13.88 0.43 -25.44
N VAL A 911 13.61 -0.29 -26.53
CA VAL A 911 13.39 -1.73 -26.55
C VAL A 911 13.96 -2.35 -27.82
N ARG A 912 14.47 -3.60 -27.76
CA ARG A 912 14.83 -4.33 -28.98
C ARG A 912 13.57 -4.64 -29.78
N ARG A 913 13.68 -4.52 -31.13
CA ARG A 913 12.59 -4.87 -32.05
C ARG A 913 12.09 -6.30 -31.80
N GLU A 914 12.99 -7.28 -31.72
CA GLU A 914 12.63 -8.68 -31.48
C GLU A 914 11.83 -8.90 -30.19
N VAL A 915 12.12 -8.14 -29.13
CA VAL A 915 11.39 -8.20 -27.86
C VAL A 915 10.02 -7.55 -28.00
N PHE A 916 9.95 -6.41 -28.68
CA PHE A 916 8.69 -5.71 -28.95
C PHE A 916 7.74 -6.59 -29.80
N ASP A 917 8.26 -7.22 -30.85
CA ASP A 917 7.49 -8.13 -31.72
C ASP A 917 7.06 -9.39 -30.97
N ALA A 918 7.93 -9.97 -30.11
CA ALA A 918 7.62 -11.16 -29.33
C ALA A 918 6.47 -10.96 -28.32
N VAL A 919 6.21 -9.72 -27.90
CA VAL A 919 5.08 -9.37 -27.04
C VAL A 919 3.93 -8.72 -27.82
N SER A 920 4.00 -8.68 -29.15
CA SER A 920 2.98 -8.13 -30.05
C SER A 920 2.74 -6.61 -29.89
N GLY A 921 3.78 -5.85 -29.54
CA GLY A 921 3.73 -4.41 -29.43
C GLY A 921 2.84 -3.87 -28.32
N PHE A 922 2.36 -2.63 -28.45
CA PHE A 922 1.40 -2.03 -27.52
C PHE A 922 -0.01 -2.59 -27.72
N ASP A 923 -0.76 -2.76 -26.62
CA ASP A 923 -2.18 -3.15 -26.66
C ASP A 923 -3.06 -1.96 -27.11
N SER A 924 -3.27 -1.84 -28.43
CA SER A 924 -4.03 -0.73 -29.02
C SER A 924 -5.55 -0.88 -28.84
N ASP A 925 -6.04 -2.06 -28.53
CA ASP A 925 -7.47 -2.34 -28.43
C ASP A 925 -8.03 -1.91 -27.07
N HIS A 926 -7.24 -2.06 -25.99
CA HIS A 926 -7.69 -1.81 -24.63
C HIS A 926 -6.99 -0.63 -23.96
N LEU A 927 -5.74 -0.31 -24.34
CA LEU A 927 -4.90 0.70 -23.70
C LEU A 927 -4.46 1.76 -24.71
N ALA A 928 -5.40 2.61 -25.05
CA ALA A 928 -5.18 3.62 -26.07
C ALA A 928 -4.19 4.73 -25.61
N VAL A 929 -4.15 5.06 -24.33
CA VAL A 929 -3.38 6.19 -23.78
C VAL A 929 -2.70 5.88 -22.45
N ALA A 930 -3.46 5.51 -21.40
CA ALA A 930 -2.88 5.25 -20.08
C ALA A 930 -2.39 3.80 -19.96
N PHE A 931 -1.35 3.58 -19.16
CA PHE A 931 -0.81 2.27 -18.78
C PHE A 931 -0.34 1.37 -19.94
N ASN A 932 -0.30 1.85 -21.15
CA ASN A 932 0.18 1.07 -22.31
C ASN A 932 1.65 0.66 -22.19
N ASP A 933 2.49 1.53 -21.63
CA ASP A 933 3.89 1.27 -21.30
C ASP A 933 4.03 0.28 -20.15
N VAL A 934 3.17 0.39 -19.12
CA VAL A 934 3.13 -0.53 -17.99
C VAL A 934 2.74 -1.95 -18.46
N ASP A 935 1.69 -2.08 -19.27
CA ASP A 935 1.26 -3.34 -19.89
C ASP A 935 2.37 -3.96 -20.75
N LEU A 936 2.99 -3.16 -21.61
CA LEU A 936 4.11 -3.60 -22.44
C LEU A 936 5.24 -4.17 -21.57
N CYS A 937 5.64 -3.43 -20.54
CA CYS A 937 6.71 -3.83 -19.62
C CYS A 937 6.35 -5.09 -18.82
N ILE A 938 5.09 -5.26 -18.38
CA ILE A 938 4.65 -6.48 -17.69
C ILE A 938 4.73 -7.68 -18.64
N ARG A 939 4.26 -7.56 -19.89
CA ARG A 939 4.35 -8.65 -20.87
C ARG A 939 5.79 -9.00 -21.22
N ILE A 940 6.68 -8.03 -21.31
CA ILE A 940 8.13 -8.22 -21.46
C ILE A 940 8.69 -8.99 -20.26
N HIS A 941 8.34 -8.59 -19.03
CA HIS A 941 8.76 -9.28 -17.82
C HIS A 941 8.26 -10.74 -17.77
N GLN A 942 7.01 -10.99 -18.14
CA GLN A 942 6.43 -12.34 -18.20
C GLN A 942 7.11 -13.26 -19.24
N ARG A 943 7.79 -12.69 -20.26
CA ARG A 943 8.64 -13.41 -21.21
C ARG A 943 10.04 -13.71 -20.70
N GLY A 944 10.36 -13.33 -19.47
CA GLY A 944 11.64 -13.61 -18.84
C GLY A 944 12.68 -12.49 -18.96
N TYR A 945 12.34 -11.32 -19.53
CA TYR A 945 13.23 -10.18 -19.58
C TYR A 945 13.13 -9.31 -18.32
N TYR A 946 14.14 -8.49 -18.06
CA TYR A 946 14.12 -7.42 -17.07
C TYR A 946 13.89 -6.07 -17.74
N ASN A 947 13.10 -5.20 -17.14
CA ASN A 947 13.04 -3.80 -17.53
C ASN A 947 14.02 -3.01 -16.67
N LEU A 948 14.79 -2.13 -17.27
CA LEU A 948 15.88 -1.41 -16.62
C LEU A 948 15.61 0.08 -16.62
N TRP A 949 15.96 0.74 -15.57
CA TRP A 949 16.00 2.20 -15.49
C TRP A 949 17.43 2.65 -15.22
N THR A 950 17.92 3.64 -15.99
CA THR A 950 19.25 4.24 -15.79
C THR A 950 19.15 5.72 -15.40
N PRO A 951 19.89 6.18 -14.38
CA PRO A 951 19.96 7.58 -14.01
C PRO A 951 20.90 8.41 -14.89
N TYR A 952 21.63 7.79 -15.81
CA TYR A 952 22.66 8.43 -16.63
C TYR A 952 22.18 8.91 -18.00
N ALA A 953 20.98 8.51 -18.40
CA ALA A 953 20.27 9.06 -19.56
C ALA A 953 19.27 10.11 -19.06
N GLU A 954 19.66 11.39 -19.02
CA GLU A 954 18.82 12.47 -18.46
C GLU A 954 18.18 13.32 -19.54
N LEU A 955 16.86 13.55 -19.44
CA LEU A 955 16.08 14.39 -20.32
C LEU A 955 15.06 15.20 -19.53
N TYR A 956 14.70 16.39 -19.99
CA TYR A 956 13.51 17.10 -19.53
C TYR A 956 12.28 16.57 -20.25
N HIS A 957 11.16 16.47 -19.53
CA HIS A 957 9.86 16.18 -20.09
C HIS A 957 8.88 17.30 -19.68
N HIS A 958 8.47 18.09 -20.68
CA HIS A 958 7.60 19.26 -20.51
C HIS A 958 6.12 18.85 -20.38
N GLU A 959 5.83 17.84 -19.55
CA GLU A 959 4.55 17.16 -19.35
C GLU A 959 3.33 18.09 -19.45
N SER A 960 2.27 17.62 -20.10
CA SER A 960 0.98 18.31 -20.30
C SER A 960 1.02 19.54 -21.21
N ALA A 961 2.15 19.83 -21.86
CA ALA A 961 2.24 20.95 -22.77
C ALA A 961 1.45 20.72 -24.07
N SER A 962 1.33 19.45 -24.52
CA SER A 962 0.64 19.06 -25.75
C SER A 962 -0.79 18.57 -25.52
N ARG A 963 -1.10 17.87 -24.42
CA ARG A 963 -2.41 17.20 -24.19
C ARG A 963 -3.33 17.90 -23.19
N GLY A 964 -2.80 18.76 -22.31
CA GLY A 964 -3.52 19.26 -21.13
C GLY A 964 -3.77 18.16 -20.08
N ALA A 965 -4.42 18.51 -18.98
CA ALA A 965 -4.73 17.59 -17.90
C ALA A 965 -5.84 16.59 -18.30
N GLU A 966 -5.92 15.44 -17.59
CA GLU A 966 -7.01 14.45 -17.69
C GLU A 966 -8.26 14.95 -16.92
N ASP A 967 -8.79 16.13 -17.32
CA ASP A 967 -9.77 16.90 -16.57
C ASP A 967 -11.19 16.89 -17.19
N THR A 968 -11.36 16.28 -18.38
CA THR A 968 -12.70 16.17 -18.99
C THR A 968 -13.35 14.83 -18.62
N PRO A 969 -14.70 14.76 -18.54
CA PRO A 969 -15.41 13.52 -18.22
C PRO A 969 -15.08 12.35 -19.16
N GLU A 970 -14.89 12.63 -20.47
CA GLU A 970 -14.55 11.60 -21.46
C GLU A 970 -13.14 11.04 -21.24
N LYS A 971 -12.17 11.91 -20.89
CA LYS A 971 -10.81 11.49 -20.59
C LYS A 971 -10.77 10.69 -19.28
N GLN A 972 -11.53 11.12 -18.26
CA GLN A 972 -11.65 10.38 -17.00
C GLN A 972 -12.31 9.02 -17.20
N LEU A 973 -13.39 8.93 -17.99
CA LEU A 973 -14.07 7.67 -18.28
C LEU A 973 -13.12 6.69 -19.01
N ARG A 974 -12.35 7.18 -20.00
CA ARG A 974 -11.34 6.36 -20.67
C ARG A 974 -10.28 5.88 -19.70
N PHE A 975 -9.70 6.80 -18.90
CA PHE A 975 -8.67 6.46 -17.92
C PHE A 975 -9.15 5.41 -16.92
N ASN A 976 -10.38 5.53 -16.41
CA ASN A 976 -10.96 4.56 -15.49
C ASN A 976 -11.14 3.18 -16.16
N GLY A 977 -11.62 3.15 -17.43
CA GLY A 977 -11.74 1.90 -18.17
C GLY A 977 -10.38 1.22 -18.44
N GLU A 978 -9.34 2.02 -18.77
CA GLU A 978 -7.98 1.52 -18.95
C GLU A 978 -7.40 1.01 -17.60
N ALA A 979 -7.70 1.68 -16.49
CA ALA A 979 -7.30 1.25 -15.15
C ALA A 979 -8.01 -0.05 -14.73
N GLU A 980 -9.33 -0.16 -14.95
CA GLU A 980 -10.10 -1.37 -14.68
C GLU A 980 -9.56 -2.57 -15.47
N TYR A 981 -9.27 -2.38 -16.77
CA TYR A 981 -8.65 -3.42 -17.59
C TYR A 981 -7.31 -3.90 -17.01
N MET A 982 -6.45 -2.97 -16.55
CA MET A 982 -5.17 -3.33 -15.93
C MET A 982 -5.35 -4.11 -14.62
N LEU A 983 -6.32 -3.70 -13.79
CA LEU A 983 -6.64 -4.39 -12.53
C LEU A 983 -7.20 -5.79 -12.79
N GLU A 984 -8.10 -5.95 -13.77
CA GLU A 984 -8.65 -7.25 -14.15
C GLU A 984 -7.56 -8.18 -14.71
N LYS A 985 -6.71 -7.65 -15.60
CA LYS A 985 -5.67 -8.45 -16.28
C LYS A 985 -4.51 -8.84 -15.37
N TYR A 986 -4.10 -7.96 -14.46
CA TYR A 986 -2.86 -8.09 -13.70
C TYR A 986 -3.02 -8.01 -12.17
N GLY A 987 -4.24 -8.07 -11.63
CA GLY A 987 -4.55 -7.85 -10.20
C GLY A 987 -3.50 -8.41 -9.23
N PRO A 988 -3.24 -9.74 -9.21
CA PRO A 988 -2.26 -10.32 -8.28
C PRO A 988 -0.83 -9.81 -8.47
N PHE A 989 -0.45 -9.44 -9.71
CA PHE A 989 0.88 -8.91 -10.01
C PHE A 989 1.02 -7.44 -9.57
N LEU A 990 -0.08 -6.68 -9.62
CA LEU A 990 -0.14 -5.31 -9.12
C LEU A 990 -0.15 -5.24 -7.59
N GLU A 991 -0.61 -6.29 -6.92
CA GLU A 991 -0.60 -6.39 -5.45
C GLU A 991 0.81 -6.55 -4.87
N ARG A 992 1.73 -7.20 -5.59
CA ARG A 992 3.11 -7.42 -5.15
C ARG A 992 4.10 -7.16 -6.27
N ASP A 993 4.62 -5.94 -6.31
CA ASP A 993 5.69 -5.56 -7.23
C ASP A 993 7.04 -6.16 -6.77
N PRO A 994 7.70 -7.02 -7.56
CA PRO A 994 9.01 -7.59 -7.19
C PRO A 994 10.11 -6.53 -7.07
N ALA A 995 9.99 -5.39 -7.73
CA ALA A 995 10.94 -4.29 -7.62
C ALA A 995 10.71 -3.39 -6.39
N TYR A 996 9.69 -3.67 -5.56
CA TYR A 996 9.28 -2.82 -4.44
C TYR A 996 8.96 -3.63 -3.18
N ASN A 997 9.55 -3.24 -2.03
CA ASN A 997 9.32 -3.95 -0.78
C ASN A 997 7.92 -3.67 -0.21
N PRO A 998 7.17 -4.68 0.27
CA PRO A 998 5.84 -4.50 0.83
C PRO A 998 5.80 -3.66 2.13
N ASN A 999 6.92 -3.51 2.82
CA ASN A 999 7.05 -2.65 4.01
C ASN A 999 7.14 -1.15 3.68
N LEU A 1000 7.22 -0.80 2.40
CA LEU A 1000 7.17 0.57 1.91
C LEU A 1000 5.76 0.91 1.40
N THR A 1001 5.34 2.16 1.58
CA THR A 1001 3.98 2.61 1.22
C THR A 1001 3.75 2.63 -0.29
N ARG A 1002 2.54 2.24 -0.71
CA ARG A 1002 2.04 2.41 -2.07
C ARG A 1002 1.02 3.56 -2.21
N CYS A 1003 0.87 4.38 -1.17
CA CYS A 1003 -0.04 5.52 -1.20
C CYS A 1003 0.60 6.80 -1.73
N VAL A 1004 1.93 6.91 -1.63
CA VAL A 1004 2.74 8.06 -2.08
C VAL A 1004 4.06 7.57 -2.67
N GLU A 1005 4.66 8.38 -3.53
CA GLU A 1005 5.80 8.02 -4.37
C GLU A 1005 7.19 8.18 -3.71
N ASP A 1006 7.27 8.30 -2.39
CA ASP A 1006 8.48 8.71 -1.64
C ASP A 1006 9.23 7.57 -0.91
N PHE A 1007 8.79 6.32 -1.06
CA PHE A 1007 9.36 5.15 -0.37
C PHE A 1007 9.33 5.24 1.16
N SER A 1008 8.39 5.98 1.72
CA SER A 1008 8.17 6.01 3.18
C SER A 1008 7.57 4.69 3.68
N LEU A 1009 7.56 4.53 5.01
CA LEU A 1009 7.08 3.31 5.66
C LEU A 1009 5.61 3.03 5.38
N ASN A 1010 5.27 1.76 5.15
CA ASN A 1010 3.90 1.30 5.05
C ASN A 1010 3.27 1.19 6.46
N TRP A 1011 2.21 1.96 6.72
CA TRP A 1011 1.46 1.97 7.99
C TRP A 1011 0.16 1.17 7.95
N LYS A 1012 -0.24 0.66 6.78
CA LYS A 1012 -1.53 -0.01 6.57
C LYS A 1012 -1.70 -1.33 7.35
N GLY A 1013 -0.63 -1.94 7.84
CA GLY A 1013 -0.72 -3.13 8.72
C GLY A 1013 -1.52 -2.91 10.01
N ILE A 1014 -1.83 -1.66 10.38
CA ILE A 1014 -2.65 -1.31 11.55
C ILE A 1014 -4.11 -1.06 11.16
N GLU A 1015 -4.40 -0.64 9.93
CA GLU A 1015 -5.76 -0.27 9.46
C GLU A 1015 -6.49 -1.43 8.77
N GLU A 1016 -5.78 -2.39 8.20
CA GLU A 1016 -6.34 -3.60 7.59
C GLU A 1016 -5.94 -4.80 8.45
N GLY A 1017 -6.80 -5.13 9.41
CA GLY A 1017 -6.64 -6.35 10.20
C GLY A 1017 -6.56 -7.59 9.32
N ASN A 1018 -5.36 -8.04 9.07
CA ASN A 1018 -4.93 -9.43 8.92
C ASN A 1018 -5.86 -10.40 8.18
N ASN A 1019 -5.68 -10.58 6.86
CA ASN A 1019 -6.17 -11.81 6.23
C ASN A 1019 -5.25 -12.45 5.16
N ASP A 1020 -4.06 -11.92 4.85
CA ASP A 1020 -3.22 -12.52 3.77
C ASP A 1020 -1.78 -12.87 4.20
N VAL A 1021 -1.64 -13.55 5.34
CA VAL A 1021 -0.45 -14.37 5.62
C VAL A 1021 -0.90 -15.71 6.22
N ARG A 1022 -1.47 -16.56 5.37
CA ARG A 1022 -1.68 -17.99 5.67
C ARG A 1022 -1.01 -18.86 4.64
#